data_736cf0a4646f2d00ab3f9655215f72e8
#
_entry.id   736cf0a4646f2d00ab3f9655215f72e8
#
_cell.length_a   1.000
_cell.length_b   1.000
_cell.length_c   1.000
_cell.angle_alpha   90.00
_cell.angle_beta   90.00
_cell.angle_gamma   90.00
#
_symmetry.space_group_name_H-M   'P 1'
#
loop_
_entity.id
_entity.type
_entity.pdbx_description
1 polymer ?
#
loop_
_entity_poly.entity_id
_entity_poly.type
_entity_poly.pdbx_seq_one_letter_code
_entity_poly.pdbx_strand_id
1 'polypeptide(L)'
;MRPVAFFTWNAQKFTERWLRRGTVLLMAMLRPFLYVLNRTFATRVVYSILRGISRDRLDLLGNEYFEYKLKPQLKPEGVQQLQKAVASGAEVVLVSQGLEYVMRPLAQHLGVKWIIANRLDFRDGIATGRLLGPVIRPRGIFARVSSAGPDGTRSVERLAHDLGARPEVIERAVVSAHRTTPAVERAIVQFERKHTGDPLSVRAAVRGKHVMLIGVTGFIGKVWLANTLMDLPDIGQIYLLIRRQKSNPAQSRFEKLIDESPVFDSLYAKYGRKLLQFIHERVQVIEGDVSQPNFGVDSAVADELRGKLDLIINSSGLTDFNPDLREAVSSNVDAVMNVLQFVRESDHAGLLHLSTCYAAGRCDGRVDEDLRPDYTPIGLPGFDAELEWKSLHRHIDAIQASAEGPVVTEELRRQAVGKEHAAKDLHGAALENQIRKNRVRWLRNELTEAGKRCAHELGWPNTYTFTKSLAESLLTKYGADLPVAIVRPAIVESSLTQPFRGWNEGINTSAALSYLLGTFFRQLPTNERKRLDVIPVDSVCRGMTLIAAAVMERRHEHVYQLATSVTNPCDMRRSIELTSLAHRKHYRALEGMEYWLRLRFDAIPVSKERYNRMSAPAQRAIIKSIQRVAASLPFKKTPLAKADRSLEKVEKLIELFEPFILLNEHDFVAENVEKLSYALVPEEKQLFGYDAKCIDWWDYWINIHIPALRKWTYPLIEGRPLEARPARNLQAADDVAAETVRTGTNGATWRYS
;
A
#
# COMPACT_ATOMS: atom_id res chain seq x y z
N MET A 1 -22.94 -14.94 26.97
CA MET A 1 -22.70 -13.59 27.51
C MET A 1 -21.22 -13.18 27.53
N ARG A 2 -20.25 -14.01 28.02
CA ARG A 2 -18.84 -13.60 28.13
C ARG A 2 -18.23 -13.05 26.82
N PRO A 3 -18.35 -13.73 25.66
CA PRO A 3 -17.83 -13.17 24.41
C PRO A 3 -18.53 -11.87 23.99
N VAL A 4 -19.86 -11.81 24.11
CA VAL A 4 -20.63 -10.60 23.76
C VAL A 4 -20.24 -9.42 24.64
N ALA A 5 -20.07 -9.64 25.94
CA ALA A 5 -19.58 -8.62 26.86
C ALA A 5 -18.17 -8.17 26.48
N PHE A 6 -17.28 -9.11 26.14
CA PHE A 6 -15.92 -8.79 25.70
C PHE A 6 -15.94 -7.93 24.41
N PHE A 7 -16.70 -8.35 23.41
CA PHE A 7 -16.83 -7.60 22.16
C PHE A 7 -17.41 -6.21 22.39
N THR A 8 -18.47 -6.09 23.16
CA THR A 8 -19.13 -4.83 23.45
C THR A 8 -18.23 -3.88 24.26
N TRP A 9 -17.46 -4.40 25.25
CA TRP A 9 -16.56 -3.60 26.05
C TRP A 9 -15.32 -3.14 25.29
N ASN A 10 -14.93 -3.87 24.27
CA ASN A 10 -13.80 -3.56 23.42
C ASN A 10 -14.22 -2.92 22.07
N ALA A 11 -15.53 -2.75 21.85
CA ALA A 11 -16.05 -2.00 20.70
C ALA A 11 -15.79 -0.49 20.87
N GLN A 12 -15.84 0.19 19.75
CA GLN A 12 -15.44 1.58 19.55
C GLN A 12 -16.22 2.63 20.34
N LYS A 13 -15.63 3.81 20.33
CA LYS A 13 -16.10 5.12 20.81
C LYS A 13 -16.21 5.21 22.33
N PHE A 14 -15.37 6.06 22.89
CA PHE A 14 -15.33 6.32 24.34
C PHE A 14 -16.70 6.70 24.92
N THR A 15 -17.48 7.51 24.21
CA THR A 15 -18.84 7.93 24.58
C THR A 15 -19.85 6.80 24.55
N GLU A 16 -19.74 5.87 23.58
CA GLU A 16 -20.66 4.74 23.46
C GLU A 16 -20.33 3.59 24.44
N ARG A 17 -19.12 3.55 24.98
CA ARG A 17 -18.68 2.49 25.89
C ARG A 17 -19.54 2.39 27.16
N TRP A 18 -19.94 3.52 27.71
CA TRP A 18 -20.78 3.53 28.91
C TRP A 18 -22.20 3.06 28.64
N LEU A 19 -22.81 3.52 27.54
CA LEU A 19 -24.13 3.06 27.11
C LEU A 19 -24.12 1.56 26.80
N ARG A 20 -23.11 1.07 26.07
CA ARG A 20 -22.98 -0.35 25.73
C ARG A 20 -22.70 -1.21 26.96
N ARG A 21 -21.97 -0.72 27.94
CA ARG A 21 -21.77 -1.43 29.23
C ARG A 21 -23.08 -1.52 30.01
N GLY A 22 -23.83 -0.45 30.06
CA GLY A 22 -25.16 -0.43 30.67
C GLY A 22 -26.12 -1.42 30.02
N THR A 23 -26.15 -1.47 28.67
CA THR A 23 -26.96 -2.45 27.93
C THR A 23 -26.56 -3.90 28.19
N VAL A 24 -25.25 -4.19 28.30
CA VAL A 24 -24.76 -5.54 28.63
C VAL A 24 -25.19 -5.96 30.04
N LEU A 25 -25.09 -5.05 31.02
CA LEU A 25 -25.51 -5.30 32.39
C LEU A 25 -27.03 -5.54 32.47
N LEU A 26 -27.81 -4.69 31.82
CA LEU A 26 -29.27 -4.84 31.74
C LEU A 26 -29.66 -6.18 31.11
N MET A 27 -29.01 -6.56 30.00
CA MET A 27 -29.26 -7.84 29.35
C MET A 27 -28.81 -9.04 30.17
N ALA A 28 -27.77 -8.89 31.00
CA ALA A 28 -27.35 -9.94 31.92
C ALA A 28 -28.41 -10.19 32.99
N MET A 29 -29.07 -9.13 33.49
CA MET A 29 -30.16 -9.23 34.46
C MET A 29 -31.44 -9.78 33.81
N LEU A 30 -31.78 -9.38 32.60
CA LEU A 30 -32.99 -9.83 31.91
C LEU A 30 -32.88 -11.24 31.32
N ARG A 31 -31.69 -11.73 31.09
CA ARG A 31 -31.41 -13.00 30.42
C ARG A 31 -32.16 -14.20 31.06
N PRO A 32 -32.18 -14.41 32.36
CA PRO A 32 -32.89 -15.54 32.96
C PRO A 32 -34.37 -15.56 32.56
N PHE A 33 -35.04 -14.40 32.65
CA PHE A 33 -36.46 -14.24 32.28
C PHE A 33 -36.71 -14.52 30.80
N LEU A 34 -35.84 -13.94 29.92
CA LEU A 34 -35.94 -14.17 28.47
C LEU A 34 -35.70 -15.65 28.09
N TYR A 35 -34.84 -16.35 28.83
CA TYR A 35 -34.57 -17.77 28.61
C TYR A 35 -35.73 -18.68 29.01
N VAL A 36 -36.50 -18.30 30.03
CA VAL A 36 -37.71 -19.01 30.44
C VAL A 36 -38.79 -18.85 29.37
N LEU A 37 -38.97 -17.64 28.82
CA LEU A 37 -39.96 -17.34 27.78
C LEU A 37 -39.61 -18.05 26.46
N ASN A 38 -38.47 -17.79 25.89
CA ASN A 38 -38.02 -18.41 24.66
C ASN A 38 -36.51 -18.30 24.48
N ARG A 39 -35.83 -19.43 24.51
CA ARG A 39 -34.35 -19.48 24.42
C ARG A 39 -33.81 -18.96 23.08
N THR A 40 -34.55 -19.11 21.95
CA THR A 40 -34.13 -18.59 20.64
C THR A 40 -34.22 -17.09 20.62
N PHE A 41 -35.30 -16.55 21.13
CA PHE A 41 -35.49 -15.13 21.26
C PHE A 41 -34.43 -14.50 22.17
N ALA A 42 -34.20 -15.09 23.36
CA ALA A 42 -33.17 -14.67 24.28
C ALA A 42 -31.77 -14.61 23.62
N THR A 43 -31.44 -15.62 22.80
CA THR A 43 -30.15 -15.63 22.07
C THR A 43 -30.10 -14.50 21.03
N ARG A 44 -31.15 -14.29 20.25
CA ARG A 44 -31.21 -13.16 19.27
C ARG A 44 -31.08 -11.80 19.95
N VAL A 45 -31.78 -11.60 21.07
CA VAL A 45 -31.69 -10.35 21.84
C VAL A 45 -30.29 -10.11 22.40
N VAL A 46 -29.60 -11.15 22.91
CA VAL A 46 -28.21 -11.01 23.39
C VAL A 46 -27.26 -10.57 22.27
N TYR A 47 -27.41 -11.11 21.08
CA TYR A 47 -26.52 -10.75 19.98
C TYR A 47 -26.90 -9.44 19.28
N SER A 48 -28.13 -8.91 19.48
CA SER A 48 -28.51 -7.60 18.95
C SER A 48 -27.66 -6.43 19.51
N ILE A 49 -27.05 -6.63 20.67
CA ILE A 49 -26.13 -5.65 21.29
C ILE A 49 -24.89 -5.39 20.39
N LEU A 50 -24.54 -6.35 19.52
CA LEU A 50 -23.39 -6.23 18.61
C LEU A 50 -23.70 -5.37 17.38
N ARG A 51 -24.92 -4.84 17.26
CA ARG A 51 -25.28 -3.92 16.18
C ARG A 51 -24.30 -2.75 16.09
N GLY A 52 -23.89 -2.42 14.87
CA GLY A 52 -23.00 -1.30 14.58
C GLY A 52 -21.51 -1.61 14.76
N ILE A 53 -21.12 -2.85 15.11
CA ILE A 53 -19.72 -3.29 15.14
C ILE A 53 -19.36 -3.81 13.74
N SER A 54 -18.18 -3.42 13.23
CA SER A 54 -17.68 -3.91 11.94
C SER A 54 -17.29 -5.38 11.99
N ARG A 55 -17.32 -6.06 10.84
CA ARG A 55 -16.85 -7.43 10.70
C ARG A 55 -15.37 -7.52 11.03
N ASP A 56 -14.55 -6.62 10.47
CA ASP A 56 -13.10 -6.59 10.69
C ASP A 56 -12.75 -6.49 12.19
N ARG A 57 -13.51 -5.70 12.95
CA ARG A 57 -13.35 -5.60 14.39
C ARG A 57 -13.75 -6.87 15.13
N LEU A 58 -14.84 -7.51 14.72
CA LEU A 58 -15.28 -8.77 15.34
C LEU A 58 -14.25 -9.89 15.09
N ASP A 59 -13.64 -9.93 13.91
CA ASP A 59 -12.57 -10.87 13.60
C ASP A 59 -11.36 -10.67 14.53
N LEU A 60 -10.88 -9.42 14.68
CA LEU A 60 -9.77 -9.15 15.60
C LEU A 60 -10.11 -9.46 17.06
N LEU A 61 -11.29 -9.02 17.51
CA LEU A 61 -11.73 -9.25 18.90
C LEU A 61 -12.00 -10.72 19.17
N GLY A 62 -12.41 -11.49 18.18
CA GLY A 62 -12.54 -12.94 18.24
C GLY A 62 -11.20 -13.62 18.48
N ASN A 63 -10.17 -13.23 17.71
CA ASN A 63 -8.81 -13.70 17.91
C ASN A 63 -8.26 -13.28 19.30
N GLU A 64 -8.45 -12.02 19.73
CA GLU A 64 -8.05 -11.57 21.07
C GLU A 64 -8.78 -12.35 22.18
N TYR A 65 -10.08 -12.61 22.02
CA TYR A 65 -10.85 -13.37 22.99
C TYR A 65 -10.35 -14.81 23.10
N PHE A 66 -10.04 -15.42 21.95
CA PHE A 66 -9.45 -16.75 21.91
C PHE A 66 -8.10 -16.77 22.63
N GLU A 67 -7.15 -15.96 22.22
CA GLU A 67 -5.76 -15.99 22.75
C GLU A 67 -5.71 -15.67 24.27
N TYR A 68 -6.39 -14.60 24.69
CA TYR A 68 -6.25 -14.11 26.07
C TYR A 68 -7.28 -14.63 27.05
N LYS A 69 -8.38 -15.24 26.59
CA LYS A 69 -9.45 -15.68 27.48
C LYS A 69 -9.82 -17.15 27.31
N LEU A 70 -9.85 -17.69 26.11
CA LEU A 70 -10.31 -19.06 25.87
C LEU A 70 -9.17 -20.07 25.88
N LYS A 71 -8.10 -19.79 25.19
CA LYS A 71 -6.92 -20.67 25.07
C LYS A 71 -6.33 -21.10 26.43
N PRO A 72 -6.16 -20.19 27.41
CA PRO A 72 -5.67 -20.57 28.74
C PRO A 72 -6.64 -21.48 29.54
N GLN A 73 -7.90 -21.57 29.12
CA GLN A 73 -8.92 -22.38 29.77
C GLN A 73 -9.18 -23.73 29.07
N LEU A 74 -8.47 -24.00 27.97
CA LEU A 74 -8.56 -25.28 27.26
C LEU A 74 -7.98 -26.39 28.13
N LYS A 75 -8.74 -27.48 28.28
CA LYS A 75 -8.28 -28.66 29.01
C LYS A 75 -7.31 -29.46 28.14
N PRO A 76 -6.07 -29.71 28.58
CA PRO A 76 -5.07 -30.43 27.79
C PRO A 76 -5.55 -31.79 27.30
N GLU A 77 -6.25 -32.52 28.13
CA GLU A 77 -6.78 -33.85 27.84
C GLU A 77 -7.76 -33.82 26.64
N GLY A 78 -8.67 -32.82 26.63
CA GLY A 78 -9.63 -32.64 25.54
C GLY A 78 -8.96 -32.26 24.23
N VAL A 79 -7.94 -31.40 24.29
CA VAL A 79 -7.12 -31.01 23.14
C VAL A 79 -6.41 -32.22 22.55
N GLN A 80 -5.74 -33.04 23.40
CA GLN A 80 -5.05 -34.26 22.97
C GLN A 80 -6.00 -35.30 22.35
N GLN A 81 -7.19 -35.52 22.92
CA GLN A 81 -8.19 -36.41 22.35
C GLN A 81 -8.63 -35.95 20.96
N LEU A 82 -8.85 -34.66 20.79
CA LEU A 82 -9.28 -34.09 19.52
C LEU A 82 -8.16 -34.15 18.49
N GLN A 83 -6.93 -33.84 18.87
CA GLN A 83 -5.76 -33.96 17.99
C GLN A 83 -5.51 -35.40 17.55
N LYS A 84 -5.70 -36.39 18.44
CA LYS A 84 -5.64 -37.83 18.10
C LYS A 84 -6.73 -38.19 17.09
N ALA A 85 -7.96 -37.67 17.26
CA ALA A 85 -9.03 -37.92 16.32
C ALA A 85 -8.75 -37.34 14.94
N VAL A 86 -8.23 -36.11 14.86
CA VAL A 86 -7.80 -35.50 13.60
C VAL A 86 -6.66 -36.27 12.95
N ALA A 87 -5.66 -36.67 13.74
CA ALA A 87 -4.51 -37.45 13.23
C ALA A 87 -4.88 -38.86 12.77
N SER A 88 -5.95 -39.46 13.32
CA SER A 88 -6.48 -40.75 12.85
C SER A 88 -7.34 -40.66 11.58
N GLY A 89 -7.42 -39.45 10.95
CA GLY A 89 -8.23 -39.24 9.76
C GLY A 89 -9.73 -39.07 10.03
N ALA A 90 -10.15 -38.96 11.32
CA ALA A 90 -11.55 -38.69 11.64
C ALA A 90 -11.95 -37.25 11.28
N GLU A 91 -13.07 -37.10 10.66
CA GLU A 91 -13.60 -35.77 10.36
C GLU A 91 -14.25 -35.16 11.61
N VAL A 92 -13.67 -34.05 12.07
CA VAL A 92 -14.09 -33.38 13.31
C VAL A 92 -14.86 -32.11 12.97
N VAL A 93 -16.03 -31.94 13.58
CA VAL A 93 -16.88 -30.75 13.45
C VAL A 93 -17.06 -30.11 14.81
N LEU A 94 -16.72 -28.83 14.94
CA LEU A 94 -16.98 -28.05 16.15
C LEU A 94 -18.37 -27.39 16.04
N VAL A 95 -19.28 -27.77 16.96
CA VAL A 95 -20.63 -27.19 17.02
C VAL A 95 -20.77 -26.31 18.26
N SER A 96 -21.18 -25.06 18.12
CA SER A 96 -21.24 -24.09 19.22
C SER A 96 -22.45 -23.16 19.16
N GLN A 97 -22.95 -22.77 20.34
CA GLN A 97 -23.88 -21.64 20.48
C GLN A 97 -23.18 -20.28 20.36
N GLY A 98 -21.84 -20.27 20.39
CA GLY A 98 -21.04 -19.07 20.23
C GLY A 98 -21.11 -18.49 18.82
N LEU A 99 -20.46 -17.36 18.62
CA LEU A 99 -20.27 -16.76 17.30
C LEU A 99 -19.10 -17.41 16.57
N GLU A 100 -19.22 -17.48 15.26
CA GLU A 100 -18.15 -17.94 14.36
C GLU A 100 -16.80 -17.23 14.63
N TYR A 101 -16.81 -15.95 14.94
CA TYR A 101 -15.60 -15.14 15.27
C TYR A 101 -14.77 -15.68 16.44
N VAL A 102 -15.39 -16.41 17.37
CA VAL A 102 -14.70 -17.07 18.49
C VAL A 102 -14.32 -18.50 18.11
N MET A 103 -15.15 -19.15 17.28
CA MET A 103 -14.95 -20.55 16.93
C MET A 103 -13.89 -20.76 15.86
N ARG A 104 -13.71 -19.82 14.94
CA ARG A 104 -12.68 -19.89 13.90
C ARG A 104 -11.26 -19.99 14.46
N PRO A 105 -10.78 -19.06 15.31
CA PRO A 105 -9.44 -19.18 15.90
C PRO A 105 -9.28 -20.44 16.76
N LEU A 106 -10.32 -20.88 17.44
CA LEU A 106 -10.29 -22.14 18.19
C LEU A 106 -10.10 -23.34 17.26
N ALA A 107 -10.88 -23.40 16.17
CA ALA A 107 -10.79 -24.49 15.22
C ALA A 107 -9.44 -24.53 14.49
N GLN A 108 -8.91 -23.36 14.11
CA GLN A 108 -7.56 -23.22 13.54
C GLN A 108 -6.48 -23.75 14.49
N HIS A 109 -6.57 -23.38 15.77
CA HIS A 109 -5.64 -23.86 16.80
C HIS A 109 -5.69 -25.38 17.00
N LEU A 110 -6.87 -25.97 16.85
CA LEU A 110 -7.09 -27.41 17.04
C LEU A 110 -6.93 -28.24 15.76
N GLY A 111 -6.64 -27.61 14.61
CA GLY A 111 -6.52 -28.27 13.31
C GLY A 111 -7.88 -28.81 12.78
N VAL A 112 -9.02 -28.25 13.21
CA VAL A 112 -10.35 -28.69 12.81
C VAL A 112 -10.82 -27.90 11.59
N LYS A 113 -11.27 -28.61 10.55
CA LYS A 113 -11.70 -27.99 9.29
C LYS A 113 -13.12 -27.41 9.34
N TRP A 114 -14.01 -27.98 10.14
CA TRP A 114 -15.44 -27.69 10.08
C TRP A 114 -15.95 -27.05 11.36
N ILE A 115 -16.69 -25.95 11.21
CA ILE A 115 -17.43 -25.33 12.33
C ILE A 115 -18.89 -25.12 11.97
N ILE A 116 -19.76 -25.30 12.98
CA ILE A 116 -21.17 -24.91 12.94
C ILE A 116 -21.41 -23.99 14.15
N ALA A 117 -21.59 -22.70 13.89
CA ALA A 117 -21.74 -21.67 14.91
C ALA A 117 -22.75 -20.59 14.48
N ASN A 118 -23.20 -19.78 15.44
CA ASN A 118 -24.09 -18.67 15.13
C ASN A 118 -23.36 -17.61 14.31
N ARG A 119 -24.03 -17.09 13.29
CA ARG A 119 -23.51 -16.09 12.35
C ARG A 119 -24.32 -14.80 12.47
N LEU A 120 -23.61 -13.67 12.46
CA LEU A 120 -24.25 -12.36 12.39
C LEU A 120 -24.56 -11.97 10.95
N ASP A 121 -25.65 -11.26 10.76
CA ASP A 121 -25.99 -10.58 9.53
C ASP A 121 -25.26 -9.23 9.43
N PHE A 122 -24.76 -8.88 8.23
CA PHE A 122 -24.02 -7.66 7.96
C PHE A 122 -24.62 -6.90 6.80
N ARG A 123 -24.60 -5.58 6.93
CA ARG A 123 -24.86 -4.65 5.84
C ARG A 123 -23.67 -3.71 5.74
N ASP A 124 -23.07 -3.61 4.56
CA ASP A 124 -21.87 -2.80 4.28
C ASP A 124 -20.75 -3.04 5.30
N GLY A 125 -20.49 -4.32 5.63
CA GLY A 125 -19.45 -4.71 6.59
C GLY A 125 -19.78 -4.42 8.07
N ILE A 126 -20.96 -3.84 8.38
CA ILE A 126 -21.41 -3.50 9.74
C ILE A 126 -22.49 -4.48 10.19
N ALA A 127 -22.35 -5.03 11.40
CA ALA A 127 -23.31 -5.95 11.99
C ALA A 127 -24.69 -5.28 12.18
N THR A 128 -25.74 -5.91 11.65
CA THR A 128 -27.12 -5.45 11.85
C THR A 128 -27.66 -5.77 13.25
N GLY A 129 -26.94 -6.61 13.99
CA GLY A 129 -27.37 -7.17 15.28
C GLY A 129 -28.31 -8.34 15.17
N ARG A 130 -28.61 -8.82 13.94
CA ARG A 130 -29.44 -9.99 13.70
C ARG A 130 -28.56 -11.23 13.51
N LEU A 131 -29.04 -12.37 13.97
CA LEU A 131 -28.45 -13.66 13.64
C LEU A 131 -29.04 -14.18 12.35
N LEU A 132 -28.19 -14.69 11.47
CA LEU A 132 -28.63 -15.50 10.33
C LEU A 132 -29.25 -16.79 10.88
N GLY A 133 -30.42 -17.17 10.35
CA GLY A 133 -31.10 -18.38 10.75
C GLY A 133 -30.43 -19.64 10.18
N PRO A 134 -30.65 -20.78 10.84
CA PRO A 134 -31.24 -20.95 12.14
C PRO A 134 -30.29 -20.67 13.28
N VAL A 135 -30.81 -20.40 14.48
CA VAL A 135 -30.01 -20.23 15.69
C VAL A 135 -29.46 -21.57 16.15
N ILE A 136 -28.17 -21.74 16.15
CA ILE A 136 -27.50 -22.99 16.51
C ILE A 136 -27.56 -23.21 18.01
N ARG A 137 -28.04 -24.38 18.39
CA ARG A 137 -28.16 -24.85 19.78
C ARG A 137 -27.91 -26.34 19.87
N PRO A 138 -26.71 -26.78 20.09
CA PRO A 138 -26.45 -28.19 20.29
C PRO A 138 -27.18 -28.68 21.56
N ARG A 139 -27.92 -29.73 21.43
CA ARG A 139 -28.50 -30.50 22.55
C ARG A 139 -27.52 -31.64 22.85
N GLY A 140 -26.87 -31.58 23.99
CA GLY A 140 -25.87 -32.59 24.35
C GLY A 140 -24.46 -32.22 23.87
N ILE A 141 -23.47 -32.76 24.55
CA ILE A 141 -22.07 -32.36 24.33
C ILE A 141 -21.38 -33.22 23.26
N PHE A 142 -21.90 -34.43 22.96
CA PHE A 142 -21.32 -35.36 22.00
C PHE A 142 -22.40 -36.20 21.32
N ALA A 143 -22.80 -35.84 20.12
CA ALA A 143 -23.36 -36.82 19.21
C ALA A 143 -22.20 -37.46 18.43
N ARG A 144 -21.85 -38.72 18.69
CA ARG A 144 -21.03 -39.49 17.77
C ARG A 144 -21.86 -39.72 16.52
N VAL A 145 -21.53 -39.05 15.44
CA VAL A 145 -22.00 -39.41 14.13
C VAL A 145 -21.18 -40.62 13.69
N SER A 146 -21.63 -41.82 14.06
CA SER A 146 -21.01 -43.07 13.65
C SER A 146 -21.65 -43.52 12.34
N SER A 147 -21.17 -43.02 11.25
CA SER A 147 -21.18 -43.68 9.93
C SER A 147 -20.56 -42.73 8.94
N ALA A 148 -19.26 -42.76 8.88
CA ALA A 148 -18.55 -42.23 7.76
C ALA A 148 -18.77 -43.14 6.56
N GLY A 149 -19.50 -42.66 5.56
CA GLY A 149 -19.29 -43.11 4.20
C GLY A 149 -17.87 -42.65 3.79
N PRO A 150 -17.30 -43.18 2.72
CA PRO A 150 -15.95 -42.83 2.26
C PRO A 150 -15.76 -41.32 1.91
N ASP A 151 -16.81 -40.54 2.11
CA ASP A 151 -16.88 -39.11 1.78
C ASP A 151 -17.42 -38.35 3.01
N GLY A 152 -16.52 -37.99 3.93
CA GLY A 152 -16.83 -37.29 5.19
C GLY A 152 -17.65 -36.00 5.00
N THR A 153 -17.54 -35.36 3.85
CA THR A 153 -18.29 -34.16 3.47
C THR A 153 -19.82 -34.40 3.59
N ARG A 154 -20.32 -35.53 3.16
CA ARG A 154 -21.77 -35.86 3.25
C ARG A 154 -22.25 -35.97 4.68
N SER A 155 -21.43 -36.46 5.60
CA SER A 155 -21.79 -36.56 7.03
C SER A 155 -21.86 -35.18 7.68
N VAL A 156 -20.97 -34.25 7.32
CA VAL A 156 -21.00 -32.87 7.80
C VAL A 156 -22.17 -32.09 7.26
N GLU A 157 -22.49 -32.25 5.97
CA GLU A 157 -23.64 -31.62 5.33
C GLU A 157 -24.94 -32.12 5.95
N ARG A 158 -25.06 -33.43 6.25
CA ARG A 158 -26.22 -33.99 6.93
C ARG A 158 -26.39 -33.45 8.34
N LEU A 159 -25.31 -33.38 9.12
CA LEU A 159 -25.30 -32.76 10.45
C LEU A 159 -25.68 -31.30 10.38
N ALA A 160 -25.17 -30.56 9.42
CA ALA A 160 -25.51 -29.15 9.20
C ALA A 160 -26.99 -29.01 8.83
N HIS A 161 -27.51 -29.85 7.95
CA HIS A 161 -28.92 -29.89 7.58
C HIS A 161 -29.82 -30.18 8.79
N ASP A 162 -29.47 -31.18 9.62
CA ASP A 162 -30.23 -31.53 10.82
C ASP A 162 -30.23 -30.42 11.87
N LEU A 163 -29.17 -29.59 11.89
CA LEU A 163 -29.09 -28.38 12.69
C LEU A 163 -29.70 -27.16 11.98
N GLY A 164 -30.14 -27.33 10.73
CA GLY A 164 -30.63 -26.26 9.88
C GLY A 164 -29.59 -25.18 9.55
N ALA A 165 -28.32 -25.55 9.47
CA ALA A 165 -27.20 -24.65 9.22
C ALA A 165 -26.36 -25.14 8.04
N ARG A 166 -25.52 -24.27 7.50
CA ARG A 166 -24.46 -24.63 6.55
C ARG A 166 -23.14 -24.78 7.30
N PRO A 167 -22.36 -25.83 7.08
CA PRO A 167 -21.03 -25.97 7.64
C PRO A 167 -20.09 -24.92 7.02
N GLU A 168 -19.17 -24.42 7.79
CA GLU A 168 -18.14 -23.49 7.33
C GLU A 168 -16.80 -24.21 7.32
N VAL A 169 -16.11 -24.19 6.18
CA VAL A 169 -14.76 -24.77 6.03
C VAL A 169 -13.74 -23.72 6.44
N ILE A 170 -12.80 -24.07 7.33
CA ILE A 170 -11.71 -23.21 7.75
C ILE A 170 -10.44 -23.50 6.92
N GLU A 171 -10.57 -23.87 5.69
CA GLU A 171 -9.43 -23.73 4.81
C GLU A 171 -9.19 -22.23 4.58
N ARG A 172 -7.91 -21.84 4.43
CA ARG A 172 -7.53 -20.55 3.83
C ARG A 172 -7.99 -20.49 2.36
N ALA A 173 -9.25 -20.79 2.09
CA ALA A 173 -9.86 -20.09 1.02
C ALA A 173 -9.72 -18.63 1.44
N VAL A 174 -9.00 -17.86 0.67
CA VAL A 174 -9.16 -16.43 0.58
C VAL A 174 -10.67 -16.25 0.48
N VAL A 175 -11.33 -16.09 1.61
CA VAL A 175 -12.71 -15.67 1.64
C VAL A 175 -12.61 -14.22 1.25
N SER A 176 -12.49 -14.00 -0.04
CA SER A 176 -12.87 -12.74 -0.61
C SER A 176 -14.26 -12.51 -0.01
N ALA A 177 -14.37 -11.49 0.79
CA ALA A 177 -15.63 -11.11 1.43
C ALA A 177 -16.69 -10.69 0.38
N HIS A 178 -16.38 -10.86 -0.86
CA HIS A 178 -17.25 -10.72 -2.02
C HIS A 178 -17.78 -12.12 -2.36
N ARG A 179 -18.93 -12.45 -1.82
CA ARG A 179 -19.83 -13.32 -2.56
C ARG A 179 -20.09 -12.59 -3.87
N THR A 180 -19.37 -13.00 -4.91
CA THR A 180 -19.76 -12.68 -6.28
C THR A 180 -21.23 -13.10 -6.40
N THR A 181 -22.08 -12.12 -6.65
CA THR A 181 -23.47 -12.46 -6.97
C THR A 181 -23.46 -13.31 -8.24
N PRO A 182 -24.41 -14.23 -8.47
CA PRO A 182 -24.49 -15.01 -9.71
C PRO A 182 -24.51 -14.15 -10.99
N ALA A 183 -24.84 -12.87 -10.87
CA ALA A 183 -24.73 -11.90 -11.96
C ALA A 183 -23.27 -11.50 -12.23
N VAL A 184 -22.44 -11.32 -11.19
CA VAL A 184 -21.02 -11.00 -11.33
C VAL A 184 -20.24 -12.21 -11.85
N GLU A 185 -20.54 -13.44 -11.40
CA GLU A 185 -19.96 -14.67 -11.96
C GLU A 185 -20.31 -14.85 -13.45
N ARG A 186 -21.55 -14.57 -13.84
CA ARG A 186 -21.95 -14.59 -15.25
C ARG A 186 -21.25 -13.49 -16.06
N ALA A 187 -21.09 -12.29 -15.50
CA ALA A 187 -20.37 -11.21 -16.14
C ALA A 187 -18.88 -11.55 -16.33
N ILE A 188 -18.23 -12.18 -15.33
CA ILE A 188 -16.85 -12.67 -15.42
C ILE A 188 -16.73 -13.74 -16.52
N VAL A 189 -17.60 -14.74 -16.54
CA VAL A 189 -17.58 -15.79 -17.56
C VAL A 189 -17.90 -15.23 -18.96
N GLN A 190 -18.78 -14.23 -19.08
CA GLN A 190 -19.03 -13.55 -20.34
C GLN A 190 -17.86 -12.67 -20.78
N PHE A 191 -17.18 -12.03 -19.84
CA PHE A 191 -15.96 -11.25 -20.09
C PHE A 191 -14.82 -12.18 -20.55
N GLU A 192 -14.60 -13.28 -19.87
CA GLU A 192 -13.61 -14.32 -20.26
C GLU A 192 -13.88 -14.86 -21.68
N ARG A 193 -15.13 -15.13 -22.03
CA ARG A 193 -15.51 -15.60 -23.39
C ARG A 193 -15.35 -14.55 -24.50
N LYS A 194 -15.45 -13.28 -24.17
CA LYS A 194 -15.36 -12.19 -25.15
C LYS A 194 -13.91 -11.79 -25.48
N HIS A 195 -12.94 -12.17 -24.66
CA HIS A 195 -11.56 -11.69 -24.72
C HIS A 195 -10.54 -12.81 -24.93
N THR A 196 -10.91 -13.96 -25.50
CA THR A 196 -9.97 -14.98 -25.97
C THR A 196 -9.27 -14.52 -27.26
N GLY A 197 -8.33 -13.59 -27.12
CA GLY A 197 -7.28 -13.37 -28.10
C GLY A 197 -6.25 -14.51 -28.06
N ASP A 198 -5.24 -14.47 -28.93
CA ASP A 198 -4.14 -15.43 -28.88
C ASP A 198 -3.50 -15.45 -27.47
N PRO A 199 -3.14 -16.63 -26.95
CA PRO A 199 -2.54 -16.74 -25.61
C PRO A 199 -1.26 -15.89 -25.50
N LEU A 200 -1.06 -15.23 -24.38
CA LEU A 200 0.15 -14.49 -24.04
C LEU A 200 1.03 -15.36 -23.14
N SER A 201 2.28 -15.56 -23.51
CA SER A 201 3.30 -16.16 -22.64
C SER A 201 4.37 -15.13 -22.31
N VAL A 202 4.46 -14.74 -21.06
CA VAL A 202 5.49 -13.82 -20.56
C VAL A 202 6.89 -14.41 -20.79
N ARG A 203 7.08 -15.70 -20.51
CA ARG A 203 8.38 -16.36 -20.70
C ARG A 203 8.81 -16.40 -22.16
N ALA A 204 7.88 -16.66 -23.07
CA ALA A 204 8.18 -16.64 -24.51
C ALA A 204 8.52 -15.22 -24.98
N ALA A 205 7.72 -14.23 -24.57
CA ALA A 205 7.90 -12.85 -24.98
C ALA A 205 9.23 -12.23 -24.53
N VAL A 206 9.73 -12.59 -23.34
CA VAL A 206 10.96 -12.00 -22.76
C VAL A 206 12.22 -12.82 -23.01
N ARG A 207 12.10 -14.05 -23.52
CA ARG A 207 13.26 -14.93 -23.75
C ARG A 207 14.26 -14.30 -24.70
N GLY A 208 15.52 -14.17 -24.26
CA GLY A 208 16.60 -13.59 -25.03
C GLY A 208 16.49 -12.10 -25.31
N LYS A 209 15.46 -11.41 -24.74
CA LYS A 209 15.21 -10.00 -24.93
C LYS A 209 16.13 -9.10 -24.12
N HIS A 210 16.44 -7.94 -24.66
CA HIS A 210 17.30 -6.92 -24.09
C HIS A 210 16.44 -5.78 -23.51
N VAL A 211 16.50 -5.58 -22.21
CA VAL A 211 15.64 -4.62 -21.49
C VAL A 211 16.49 -3.60 -20.77
N MET A 212 16.24 -2.32 -20.98
CA MET A 212 16.81 -1.26 -20.14
C MET A 212 15.83 -0.89 -19.03
N LEU A 213 16.31 -0.92 -17.79
CA LEU A 213 15.58 -0.44 -16.62
C LEU A 213 16.19 0.87 -16.10
N ILE A 214 15.39 1.94 -16.15
CA ILE A 214 15.70 3.24 -15.56
C ILE A 214 14.95 3.35 -14.23
N GLY A 215 15.67 3.68 -13.13
CA GLY A 215 15.04 3.81 -11.81
C GLY A 215 15.16 2.57 -10.92
N VAL A 216 16.12 1.68 -11.16
CA VAL A 216 16.38 0.45 -10.36
C VAL A 216 16.64 0.73 -8.88
N THR A 217 17.15 1.90 -8.52
CA THR A 217 17.40 2.27 -7.12
C THR A 217 16.14 2.67 -6.35
N GLY A 218 15.02 2.83 -7.04
CA GLY A 218 13.70 3.12 -6.46
C GLY A 218 13.00 1.89 -5.92
N PHE A 219 11.90 2.10 -5.18
CA PHE A 219 11.12 1.05 -4.53
C PHE A 219 10.59 0.01 -5.53
N ILE A 220 9.92 0.45 -6.60
CA ILE A 220 9.35 -0.44 -7.63
C ILE A 220 10.46 -1.11 -8.46
N GLY A 221 11.44 -0.32 -8.93
CA GLY A 221 12.46 -0.81 -9.85
C GLY A 221 13.30 -1.96 -9.28
N LYS A 222 13.68 -1.89 -7.99
CA LYS A 222 14.46 -2.97 -7.38
C LYS A 222 13.64 -4.24 -7.14
N VAL A 223 12.35 -4.11 -6.81
CA VAL A 223 11.46 -5.28 -6.68
C VAL A 223 11.24 -5.92 -8.04
N TRP A 224 11.01 -5.12 -9.09
CA TRP A 224 10.87 -5.63 -10.45
C TRP A 224 12.13 -6.38 -10.91
N LEU A 225 13.31 -5.81 -10.68
CA LEU A 225 14.59 -6.48 -11.01
C LEU A 225 14.74 -7.82 -10.28
N ALA A 226 14.51 -7.84 -8.97
CA ALA A 226 14.64 -9.05 -8.17
C ALA A 226 13.66 -10.15 -8.63
N ASN A 227 12.41 -9.80 -8.88
CA ASN A 227 11.38 -10.74 -9.35
C ASN A 227 11.72 -11.24 -10.78
N THR A 228 12.17 -10.35 -11.68
CA THR A 228 12.57 -10.73 -13.04
C THR A 228 13.73 -11.71 -13.02
N LEU A 229 14.77 -11.45 -12.24
CA LEU A 229 15.91 -12.37 -12.09
C LEU A 229 15.52 -13.70 -11.43
N MET A 230 14.51 -13.71 -10.58
CA MET A 230 13.99 -14.93 -9.94
C MET A 230 13.16 -15.78 -10.88
N ASP A 231 12.23 -15.16 -11.62
CA ASP A 231 11.13 -15.83 -12.30
C ASP A 231 11.34 -15.96 -13.81
N LEU A 232 12.24 -15.13 -14.38
CA LEU A 232 12.56 -15.05 -15.83
C LEU A 232 14.07 -15.16 -16.07
N PRO A 233 14.73 -16.28 -15.67
CA PRO A 233 16.18 -16.44 -15.81
C PRO A 233 16.66 -16.49 -17.27
N ASP A 234 15.75 -16.72 -18.22
CA ASP A 234 16.04 -16.80 -19.67
C ASP A 234 15.96 -15.45 -20.38
N ILE A 235 15.72 -14.34 -19.67
CA ILE A 235 15.84 -12.99 -20.22
C ILE A 235 17.26 -12.79 -20.78
N GLY A 236 17.41 -12.06 -21.89
CA GLY A 236 18.71 -11.83 -22.49
C GLY A 236 19.62 -10.98 -21.60
N GLN A 237 19.58 -9.68 -21.77
CA GLN A 237 20.37 -8.74 -20.98
C GLN A 237 19.48 -7.66 -20.36
N ILE A 238 19.72 -7.35 -19.09
CA ILE A 238 19.11 -6.20 -18.41
C ILE A 238 20.16 -5.10 -18.28
N TYR A 239 19.93 -3.97 -18.95
CA TYR A 239 20.76 -2.77 -18.81
C TYR A 239 20.18 -1.88 -17.73
N LEU A 240 20.98 -1.51 -16.74
CA LEU A 240 20.56 -0.63 -15.65
C LEU A 240 21.17 0.75 -15.84
N LEU A 241 20.35 1.74 -16.18
CA LEU A 241 20.79 3.13 -16.24
C LEU A 241 20.87 3.70 -14.81
N ILE A 242 22.06 3.96 -14.34
CA ILE A 242 22.32 4.45 -12.98
C ILE A 242 23.20 5.70 -13.03
N ARG A 243 22.72 6.77 -12.41
CA ARG A 243 23.46 8.04 -12.33
C ARG A 243 24.62 7.94 -11.33
N ARG A 244 25.79 8.47 -11.68
CA ARG A 244 26.88 8.72 -10.73
C ARG A 244 26.41 9.62 -9.60
N GLN A 245 26.79 9.32 -8.38
CA GLN A 245 26.47 10.16 -7.22
C GLN A 245 27.76 10.62 -6.52
N LYS A 246 28.12 11.89 -6.70
CA LYS A 246 29.38 12.45 -6.21
C LYS A 246 30.58 11.61 -6.68
N SER A 247 31.35 11.03 -5.75
CA SER A 247 32.48 10.15 -6.06
C SER A 247 32.12 8.67 -6.25
N ASN A 248 30.84 8.28 -6.07
CA ASN A 248 30.42 6.88 -6.15
C ASN A 248 30.01 6.52 -7.59
N PRO A 249 30.74 5.66 -8.30
CA PRO A 249 30.39 5.18 -9.63
C PRO A 249 29.07 4.40 -9.62
N ALA A 250 28.43 4.32 -10.79
CA ALA A 250 27.18 3.58 -10.94
C ALA A 250 27.31 2.10 -10.57
N GLN A 251 28.40 1.46 -10.96
CA GLN A 251 28.68 0.05 -10.65
C GLN A 251 28.73 -0.19 -9.13
N SER A 252 29.50 0.62 -8.38
CA SER A 252 29.59 0.49 -6.92
C SER A 252 28.25 0.75 -6.22
N ARG A 253 27.41 1.64 -6.78
CA ARG A 253 26.06 1.86 -6.27
C ARG A 253 25.15 0.66 -6.48
N PHE A 254 25.27 -0.03 -7.61
CA PHE A 254 24.52 -1.24 -7.88
C PHE A 254 24.99 -2.40 -7.00
N GLU A 255 26.29 -2.62 -6.86
CA GLU A 255 26.85 -3.66 -5.98
C GLU A 255 26.38 -3.46 -4.53
N LYS A 256 26.44 -2.24 -4.03
CA LYS A 256 25.91 -1.88 -2.73
C LYS A 256 24.41 -2.15 -2.62
N LEU A 257 23.62 -1.87 -3.66
CA LEU A 257 22.19 -2.14 -3.69
C LEU A 257 21.90 -3.65 -3.53
N ILE A 258 22.61 -4.49 -4.29
CA ILE A 258 22.45 -5.95 -4.23
C ILE A 258 22.86 -6.48 -2.85
N ASP A 259 23.90 -5.93 -2.27
CA ASP A 259 24.45 -6.41 -1.00
C ASP A 259 23.62 -5.96 0.21
N GLU A 260 23.17 -4.71 0.23
CA GLU A 260 22.48 -4.15 1.38
C GLU A 260 20.96 -4.33 1.35
N SER A 261 20.32 -4.46 0.18
CA SER A 261 18.86 -4.51 0.13
C SER A 261 18.31 -5.91 0.38
N PRO A 262 17.35 -6.07 1.33
CA PRO A 262 16.68 -7.35 1.59
C PRO A 262 15.89 -7.90 0.40
N VAL A 263 15.59 -7.07 -0.58
CA VAL A 263 14.88 -7.46 -1.81
C VAL A 263 15.56 -8.63 -2.51
N PHE A 264 16.87 -8.71 -2.44
CA PHE A 264 17.67 -9.73 -3.10
C PHE A 264 17.95 -10.98 -2.25
N ASP A 265 17.42 -11.07 -1.03
CA ASP A 265 17.66 -12.22 -0.13
C ASP A 265 17.15 -13.54 -0.72
N SER A 266 16.03 -13.52 -1.42
CA SER A 266 15.50 -14.70 -2.12
C SER A 266 16.41 -15.18 -3.25
N LEU A 267 17.08 -14.26 -3.96
CA LEU A 267 18.08 -14.60 -4.97
C LEU A 267 19.33 -15.20 -4.32
N TYR A 268 19.81 -14.65 -3.21
CA TYR A 268 20.89 -15.25 -2.44
C TYR A 268 20.53 -16.66 -1.94
N ALA A 269 19.30 -16.86 -1.48
CA ALA A 269 18.82 -18.18 -1.06
C ALA A 269 18.80 -19.20 -2.23
N LYS A 270 18.48 -18.74 -3.45
CA LYS A 270 18.41 -19.60 -4.64
C LYS A 270 19.79 -19.91 -5.24
N TYR A 271 20.66 -18.90 -5.36
CA TYR A 271 21.91 -19.00 -6.11
C TYR A 271 23.18 -19.10 -5.24
N GLY A 272 23.08 -18.82 -3.93
CA GLY A 272 24.20 -18.86 -3.00
C GLY A 272 25.34 -17.95 -3.46
N ARG A 273 26.57 -18.47 -3.43
CA ARG A 273 27.79 -17.75 -3.89
C ARG A 273 27.83 -17.50 -5.39
N LYS A 274 27.03 -18.22 -6.18
CA LYS A 274 26.93 -18.02 -7.64
C LYS A 274 26.08 -16.83 -8.04
N LEU A 275 25.41 -16.17 -7.09
CA LEU A 275 24.52 -15.05 -7.40
C LEU A 275 25.24 -13.90 -8.13
N LEU A 276 26.42 -13.51 -7.70
CA LEU A 276 27.16 -12.43 -8.34
C LEU A 276 27.56 -12.79 -9.79
N GLN A 277 27.97 -14.03 -10.03
CA GLN A 277 28.23 -14.51 -11.39
C GLN A 277 26.95 -14.46 -12.24
N PHE A 278 25.85 -15.01 -11.74
CA PHE A 278 24.55 -14.99 -12.43
C PHE A 278 24.09 -13.55 -12.74
N ILE A 279 24.28 -12.62 -11.81
CA ILE A 279 23.95 -11.20 -12.03
C ILE A 279 24.84 -10.61 -13.12
N HIS A 280 26.16 -10.83 -13.08
CA HIS A 280 27.09 -10.29 -14.09
C HIS A 280 26.82 -10.83 -15.50
N GLU A 281 26.28 -12.05 -15.61
CA GLU A 281 25.89 -12.65 -16.90
C GLU A 281 24.59 -12.05 -17.47
N ARG A 282 23.73 -11.45 -16.63
CA ARG A 282 22.38 -10.99 -16.99
C ARG A 282 22.18 -9.49 -16.87
N VAL A 283 23.03 -8.82 -16.10
CA VAL A 283 22.87 -7.39 -15.78
C VAL A 283 24.12 -6.61 -16.14
N GLN A 284 23.94 -5.57 -16.93
CA GLN A 284 24.98 -4.60 -17.27
C GLN A 284 24.60 -3.23 -16.74
N VAL A 285 25.49 -2.61 -15.96
CA VAL A 285 25.29 -1.26 -15.45
C VAL A 285 25.82 -0.25 -16.47
N ILE A 286 24.97 0.70 -16.84
CA ILE A 286 25.29 1.85 -17.68
C ILE A 286 25.31 3.08 -16.79
N GLU A 287 26.45 3.73 -16.70
CA GLU A 287 26.57 5.01 -16.00
C GLU A 287 26.04 6.13 -16.89
N GLY A 288 24.92 6.75 -16.51
CA GLY A 288 24.30 7.82 -17.28
C GLY A 288 23.22 8.55 -16.49
N ASP A 289 22.69 9.63 -17.06
CA ASP A 289 21.64 10.46 -16.46
C ASP A 289 20.49 10.65 -17.45
N VAL A 290 19.32 10.14 -17.12
CA VAL A 290 18.12 10.22 -17.98
C VAL A 290 17.70 11.66 -18.30
N SER A 291 18.12 12.65 -17.49
CA SER A 291 17.85 14.06 -17.76
C SER A 291 18.71 14.66 -18.86
N GLN A 292 19.71 13.91 -19.35
CA GLN A 292 20.60 14.33 -20.43
C GLN A 292 20.19 13.68 -21.76
N PRO A 293 20.41 14.36 -22.90
CA PRO A 293 20.28 13.74 -24.22
C PRO A 293 21.13 12.47 -24.31
N ASN A 294 20.62 11.42 -24.92
CA ASN A 294 21.27 10.12 -25.01
C ASN A 294 21.75 9.57 -23.64
N PHE A 295 21.06 9.98 -22.57
CA PHE A 295 21.41 9.62 -21.19
C PHE A 295 22.81 10.06 -20.75
N GLY A 296 23.43 10.99 -21.49
CA GLY A 296 24.80 11.43 -21.22
C GLY A 296 25.87 10.36 -21.40
N VAL A 297 25.59 9.28 -22.13
CA VAL A 297 26.55 8.21 -22.46
C VAL A 297 27.29 8.54 -23.77
N ASP A 298 28.43 7.90 -23.99
CA ASP A 298 29.18 8.04 -25.23
C ASP A 298 28.34 7.60 -26.43
N SER A 299 28.53 8.25 -27.59
CA SER A 299 27.77 7.97 -28.81
C SER A 299 27.85 6.51 -29.25
N ALA A 300 29.01 5.89 -29.15
CA ALA A 300 29.20 4.48 -29.50
C ALA A 300 28.38 3.55 -28.61
N VAL A 301 28.28 3.85 -27.31
CA VAL A 301 27.41 3.11 -26.35
C VAL A 301 25.95 3.37 -26.66
N ALA A 302 25.57 4.61 -26.98
CA ALA A 302 24.19 4.94 -27.35
C ALA A 302 23.75 4.18 -28.61
N ASP A 303 24.61 4.14 -29.65
CA ASP A 303 24.31 3.47 -30.92
C ASP A 303 24.24 1.93 -30.73
N GLU A 304 25.13 1.36 -29.92
CA GLU A 304 25.03 -0.05 -29.54
C GLU A 304 23.71 -0.39 -28.84
N LEU A 305 23.29 0.43 -27.90
CA LEU A 305 22.02 0.25 -27.18
C LEU A 305 20.81 0.39 -28.10
N ARG A 306 20.81 1.37 -29.02
CA ARG A 306 19.72 1.56 -30.00
C ARG A 306 19.50 0.34 -30.88
N GLY A 307 20.58 -0.32 -31.29
CA GLY A 307 20.50 -1.54 -32.11
C GLY A 307 20.10 -2.79 -31.33
N LYS A 308 20.27 -2.81 -30.00
CA LYS A 308 20.07 -4.03 -29.18
C LYS A 308 18.77 -4.02 -28.36
N LEU A 309 18.29 -2.87 -27.90
CA LEU A 309 17.19 -2.83 -26.95
C LEU A 309 15.86 -3.21 -27.56
N ASP A 310 15.14 -4.12 -26.92
CA ASP A 310 13.77 -4.52 -27.23
C ASP A 310 12.76 -3.67 -26.42
N LEU A 311 13.12 -3.26 -25.20
CA LEU A 311 12.24 -2.49 -24.31
C LEU A 311 13.04 -1.57 -23.39
N ILE A 312 12.52 -0.37 -23.20
CA ILE A 312 12.94 0.53 -22.12
C ILE A 312 11.82 0.63 -21.08
N ILE A 313 12.13 0.32 -19.83
CA ILE A 313 11.23 0.50 -18.69
C ILE A 313 11.70 1.75 -17.93
N ASN A 314 10.92 2.82 -18.02
CA ASN A 314 11.20 4.05 -17.29
C ASN A 314 10.36 4.14 -16.02
N SER A 315 10.95 3.70 -14.90
CA SER A 315 10.40 3.84 -13.55
C SER A 315 11.03 4.96 -12.74
N SER A 316 11.79 5.82 -13.39
CA SER A 316 12.38 7.01 -12.77
C SER A 316 11.36 8.14 -12.62
N GLY A 317 11.65 9.06 -11.74
CA GLY A 317 10.85 10.26 -11.50
C GLY A 317 10.96 10.74 -10.06
N LEU A 318 10.66 12.00 -9.87
CA LEU A 318 10.59 12.62 -8.55
C LEU A 318 9.17 12.45 -8.02
N THR A 319 9.03 11.83 -6.85
CA THR A 319 7.73 11.48 -6.25
C THR A 319 7.29 12.39 -5.10
N ASP A 320 8.11 13.37 -4.73
CA ASP A 320 7.71 14.40 -3.77
C ASP A 320 6.51 15.19 -4.31
N PHE A 321 5.51 15.45 -3.48
CA PHE A 321 4.29 16.12 -3.93
C PHE A 321 4.53 17.55 -4.41
N ASN A 322 5.36 18.30 -3.69
CA ASN A 322 5.67 19.70 -4.03
C ASN A 322 7.18 19.94 -4.01
N PRO A 323 7.91 19.38 -4.98
CA PRO A 323 9.33 19.62 -5.12
C PRO A 323 9.62 21.02 -5.71
N ASP A 324 10.86 21.39 -5.80
CA ASP A 324 11.34 22.49 -6.64
C ASP A 324 10.88 22.25 -8.09
N LEU A 325 10.21 23.23 -8.71
CA LEU A 325 9.63 23.10 -10.05
C LEU A 325 10.67 22.71 -11.11
N ARG A 326 11.88 23.22 -11.01
CA ARG A 326 12.99 22.89 -11.90
C ARG A 326 13.35 21.40 -11.81
N GLU A 327 13.45 20.86 -10.58
CA GLU A 327 13.72 19.44 -10.36
C GLU A 327 12.56 18.58 -10.86
N ALA A 328 11.31 19.05 -10.66
CA ALA A 328 10.10 18.33 -11.11
C ALA A 328 10.04 18.27 -12.66
N VAL A 329 10.22 19.39 -13.34
CA VAL A 329 10.19 19.45 -14.81
C VAL A 329 11.32 18.60 -15.40
N SER A 330 12.54 18.77 -14.91
CA SER A 330 13.70 18.02 -15.40
C SER A 330 13.54 16.50 -15.21
N SER A 331 13.03 16.07 -14.03
CA SER A 331 12.95 14.63 -13.72
C SER A 331 11.70 13.94 -14.28
N ASN A 332 10.57 14.66 -14.33
CA ASN A 332 9.28 14.03 -14.69
C ASN A 332 8.83 14.36 -16.12
N VAL A 333 9.38 15.41 -16.77
CA VAL A 333 9.01 15.81 -18.13
C VAL A 333 10.19 15.68 -19.08
N ASP A 334 11.28 16.45 -18.88
CA ASP A 334 12.43 16.46 -19.78
C ASP A 334 13.07 15.08 -19.91
N ALA A 335 13.24 14.38 -18.78
CA ALA A 335 13.77 13.02 -18.74
C ALA A 335 12.90 12.04 -19.56
N VAL A 336 11.59 12.20 -19.52
CA VAL A 336 10.66 11.35 -20.29
C VAL A 336 10.79 11.63 -21.79
N MET A 337 10.95 12.90 -22.18
CA MET A 337 11.16 13.27 -23.57
C MET A 337 12.51 12.78 -24.10
N ASN A 338 13.56 12.78 -23.28
CA ASN A 338 14.85 12.18 -23.65
C ASN A 338 14.71 10.65 -23.88
N VAL A 339 13.95 9.96 -23.04
CA VAL A 339 13.67 8.52 -23.23
C VAL A 339 12.88 8.28 -24.51
N LEU A 340 11.85 9.07 -24.76
CA LEU A 340 11.04 8.94 -25.98
C LEU A 340 11.88 9.16 -27.25
N GLN A 341 12.76 10.18 -27.22
CA GLN A 341 13.67 10.44 -28.34
C GLN A 341 14.64 9.27 -28.57
N PHE A 342 15.16 8.68 -27.49
CA PHE A 342 16.04 7.51 -27.57
C PHE A 342 15.29 6.28 -28.18
N VAL A 343 14.03 6.05 -27.78
CA VAL A 343 13.17 5.01 -28.37
C VAL A 343 12.93 5.27 -29.87
N ARG A 344 12.67 6.53 -30.24
CA ARG A 344 12.46 6.92 -31.64
C ARG A 344 13.68 6.65 -32.52
N GLU A 345 14.87 6.82 -31.96
CA GLU A 345 16.13 6.57 -32.66
C GLU A 345 16.58 5.11 -32.59
N SER A 346 15.89 4.26 -31.81
CA SER A 346 16.19 2.83 -31.69
C SER A 346 15.55 2.04 -32.82
N ASP A 347 16.18 0.92 -33.23
CA ASP A 347 15.71 0.10 -34.35
C ASP A 347 14.34 -0.53 -34.09
N HIS A 348 14.08 -0.97 -32.84
CA HIS A 348 12.86 -1.72 -32.50
C HIS A 348 12.41 -1.61 -31.03
N ALA A 349 13.04 -0.75 -30.22
CA ALA A 349 12.70 -0.63 -28.81
C ALA A 349 11.26 -0.17 -28.57
N GLY A 350 10.59 -0.76 -27.60
CA GLY A 350 9.34 -0.24 -27.02
C GLY A 350 9.61 0.55 -25.74
N LEU A 351 8.60 1.27 -25.26
CA LEU A 351 8.64 2.02 -24.00
C LEU A 351 7.51 1.60 -23.07
N LEU A 352 7.87 1.24 -21.84
CA LEU A 352 6.96 1.17 -20.71
C LEU A 352 7.30 2.31 -19.75
N HIS A 353 6.40 3.30 -19.65
CA HIS A 353 6.59 4.48 -18.80
C HIS A 353 5.71 4.44 -17.56
N LEU A 354 6.31 4.54 -16.36
CA LEU A 354 5.56 4.66 -15.10
C LEU A 354 5.13 6.10 -14.85
N SER A 355 3.81 6.29 -14.82
CA SER A 355 3.12 7.49 -14.38
C SER A 355 2.43 7.27 -13.02
N THR A 356 1.20 7.72 -12.87
CA THR A 356 0.35 7.52 -11.68
C THR A 356 -1.12 7.63 -12.05
N CYS A 357 -2.01 6.88 -11.39
CA CYS A 357 -3.46 7.07 -11.49
C CYS A 357 -3.86 8.52 -11.16
N TYR A 358 -3.13 9.17 -10.26
CA TYR A 358 -3.42 10.53 -9.80
C TYR A 358 -3.02 11.63 -10.80
N ALA A 359 -2.47 11.28 -11.96
CA ALA A 359 -2.35 12.19 -13.11
C ALA A 359 -3.73 12.71 -13.58
N ALA A 360 -4.81 11.99 -13.23
CA ALA A 360 -6.18 12.44 -13.44
C ALA A 360 -6.52 13.78 -12.77
N GLY A 361 -5.80 14.19 -11.70
CA GLY A 361 -6.00 15.46 -11.02
C GLY A 361 -7.32 15.56 -10.27
N ARG A 362 -7.92 16.76 -10.23
CA ARG A 362 -9.17 17.04 -9.50
C ARG A 362 -10.39 16.63 -10.32
N CYS A 363 -10.79 15.37 -10.20
CA CYS A 363 -12.02 14.86 -10.78
C CYS A 363 -12.69 13.88 -9.82
N ASP A 364 -13.96 13.59 -10.05
CA ASP A 364 -14.75 12.64 -9.26
C ASP A 364 -15.31 11.55 -10.17
N GLY A 365 -15.50 10.35 -9.62
CA GLY A 365 -16.11 9.21 -10.28
C GLY A 365 -15.12 8.37 -11.07
N ARG A 366 -15.63 7.74 -12.12
CA ARG A 366 -14.90 6.78 -12.95
C ARG A 366 -13.78 7.45 -13.74
N VAL A 367 -12.57 6.93 -13.62
CA VAL A 367 -11.39 7.33 -14.38
C VAL A 367 -11.00 6.15 -15.27
N ASP A 368 -11.22 6.33 -16.57
CA ASP A 368 -10.93 5.30 -17.57
C ASP A 368 -9.47 5.30 -18.01
N GLU A 369 -9.05 4.23 -18.72
CA GLU A 369 -7.71 4.03 -19.25
C GLU A 369 -7.54 4.71 -20.60
N ASP A 370 -7.83 6.01 -20.64
CA ASP A 370 -7.80 6.83 -21.86
C ASP A 370 -6.51 7.64 -21.96
N LEU A 371 -6.02 7.79 -23.19
CA LEU A 371 -5.05 8.81 -23.56
C LEU A 371 -5.78 10.11 -23.90
N ARG A 372 -5.38 11.19 -23.26
CA ARG A 372 -5.94 12.52 -23.51
C ARG A 372 -4.79 13.48 -23.76
N PRO A 373 -4.41 13.73 -25.04
CA PRO A 373 -3.46 14.79 -25.32
C PRO A 373 -4.05 16.13 -24.84
N ASP A 374 -3.18 17.01 -24.39
CA ASP A 374 -3.56 18.36 -23.92
C ASP A 374 -4.66 18.35 -22.82
N TYR A 375 -4.56 17.37 -21.91
CA TYR A 375 -5.52 17.16 -20.81
C TYR A 375 -5.30 18.15 -19.67
N THR A 376 -6.41 18.72 -19.16
CA THR A 376 -6.47 19.33 -17.83
C THR A 376 -7.70 18.83 -17.06
N PRO A 377 -7.61 18.58 -15.74
CA PRO A 377 -8.75 18.12 -14.94
C PRO A 377 -9.95 19.04 -14.97
N ILE A 378 -9.73 20.34 -15.13
CA ILE A 378 -10.78 21.36 -15.22
C ILE A 378 -11.31 21.56 -16.65
N GLY A 379 -10.80 20.80 -17.63
CA GLY A 379 -11.24 20.92 -19.02
C GLY A 379 -10.97 22.29 -19.64
N LEU A 380 -9.79 22.86 -19.39
CA LEU A 380 -9.43 24.20 -19.86
C LEU A 380 -9.39 24.25 -21.41
N PRO A 381 -10.26 25.02 -22.08
CA PRO A 381 -10.26 25.11 -23.51
C PRO A 381 -8.96 25.73 -24.05
N GLY A 382 -8.40 25.11 -25.10
CA GLY A 382 -7.18 25.61 -25.76
C GLY A 382 -5.89 25.38 -24.98
N PHE A 383 -5.90 24.54 -23.93
CA PHE A 383 -4.67 24.08 -23.28
C PHE A 383 -3.82 23.31 -24.27
N ASP A 384 -2.54 23.63 -24.34
CA ASP A 384 -1.53 22.93 -25.14
C ASP A 384 -0.36 22.55 -24.22
N ALA A 385 -0.12 21.25 -24.08
CA ALA A 385 0.89 20.70 -23.19
C ALA A 385 2.32 21.12 -23.58
N GLU A 386 2.59 21.30 -24.88
CA GLU A 386 3.91 21.75 -25.34
C GLU A 386 4.15 23.22 -25.03
N LEU A 387 3.14 24.06 -25.23
CA LEU A 387 3.24 25.48 -24.87
C LEU A 387 3.40 25.63 -23.36
N GLU A 388 2.70 24.83 -22.58
CA GLU A 388 2.83 24.84 -21.13
C GLU A 388 4.24 24.37 -20.70
N TRP A 389 4.77 23.30 -21.26
CA TRP A 389 6.14 22.84 -21.00
C TRP A 389 7.16 23.94 -21.28
N LYS A 390 7.06 24.61 -22.43
CA LYS A 390 7.91 25.77 -22.77
C LYS A 390 7.70 26.96 -21.82
N SER A 391 6.48 27.17 -21.34
CA SER A 391 6.13 28.18 -20.36
C SER A 391 6.78 27.92 -19.00
N LEU A 392 6.77 26.66 -18.55
CA LEU A 392 7.43 26.27 -17.31
C LEU A 392 8.93 26.54 -17.33
N HIS A 393 9.62 26.24 -18.44
CA HIS A 393 11.04 26.58 -18.58
C HIS A 393 11.27 28.08 -18.49
N ARG A 394 10.48 28.91 -19.18
CA ARG A 394 10.57 30.38 -19.08
C ARG A 394 10.33 30.88 -17.66
N HIS A 395 9.36 30.30 -16.93
CA HIS A 395 9.11 30.64 -15.52
C HIS A 395 10.29 30.29 -14.62
N ILE A 396 10.89 29.12 -14.83
CA ILE A 396 12.08 28.68 -14.08
C ILE A 396 13.24 29.66 -14.32
N ASP A 397 13.52 30.00 -15.58
CA ASP A 397 14.60 30.93 -15.94
C ASP A 397 14.36 32.33 -15.36
N ALA A 398 13.14 32.85 -15.41
CA ALA A 398 12.77 34.13 -14.82
C ALA A 398 12.99 34.18 -13.29
N ILE A 399 12.61 33.10 -12.57
CA ILE A 399 12.83 33.00 -11.12
C ILE A 399 14.32 32.90 -10.81
N GLN A 400 15.10 32.15 -11.60
CA GLN A 400 16.55 32.04 -11.45
C GLN A 400 17.24 33.41 -11.69
N ALA A 401 16.84 34.10 -12.74
CA ALA A 401 17.37 35.45 -13.01
C ALA A 401 17.01 36.45 -11.89
N SER A 402 15.78 36.35 -11.35
CA SER A 402 15.35 37.18 -10.21
C SER A 402 16.20 36.93 -8.95
N ALA A 403 16.61 35.68 -8.72
CA ALA A 403 17.43 35.29 -7.56
C ALA A 403 18.82 35.97 -7.60
N GLU A 404 19.34 36.28 -8.77
CA GLU A 404 20.62 37.00 -8.98
C GLU A 404 20.43 38.52 -9.06
N GLY A 405 19.17 38.98 -9.17
CA GLY A 405 18.84 40.41 -9.29
C GLY A 405 19.17 41.23 -8.03
N PRO A 406 19.35 42.55 -8.18
CA PRO A 406 19.76 43.41 -7.09
C PRO A 406 18.74 43.51 -5.96
N VAL A 407 17.45 43.47 -6.28
CA VAL A 407 16.34 43.56 -5.30
C VAL A 407 16.37 42.37 -4.34
N VAL A 408 16.43 41.15 -4.88
CA VAL A 408 16.47 39.91 -4.07
C VAL A 408 17.79 39.82 -3.30
N THR A 409 18.89 40.16 -3.92
CA THR A 409 20.21 40.17 -3.26
C THR A 409 20.25 41.09 -2.05
N GLU A 410 19.69 42.31 -2.16
CA GLU A 410 19.60 43.23 -1.03
C GLU A 410 18.65 42.75 0.08
N GLU A 411 17.53 42.14 -0.27
CA GLU A 411 16.65 41.54 0.70
C GLU A 411 17.32 40.38 1.45
N LEU A 412 18.03 39.50 0.73
CA LEU A 412 18.78 38.38 1.33
C LEU A 412 19.92 38.88 2.24
N ARG A 413 20.56 40.01 1.87
CA ARG A 413 21.55 40.68 2.71
C ARG A 413 20.92 41.18 4.00
N ARG A 414 19.78 41.87 3.92
CA ARG A 414 19.05 42.34 5.10
C ARG A 414 18.63 41.20 6.02
N GLN A 415 18.19 40.09 5.45
CA GLN A 415 17.83 38.88 6.21
C GLN A 415 19.06 38.22 6.85
N ALA A 416 20.22 38.30 6.23
CA ALA A 416 21.47 37.77 6.80
C ALA A 416 21.92 38.58 8.02
N VAL A 417 21.81 39.90 7.95
CA VAL A 417 22.18 40.83 9.03
C VAL A 417 21.14 40.84 10.15
N GLY A 418 19.82 40.83 9.82
CA GLY A 418 18.75 40.98 10.80
C GLY A 418 18.49 39.79 11.73
N LYS A 419 18.95 38.58 11.37
CA LYS A 419 18.82 37.40 12.23
C LYS A 419 19.86 37.30 13.35
N GLU A 420 20.85 38.16 13.36
CA GLU A 420 21.98 38.09 14.28
C GLU A 420 22.10 39.24 15.28
N HIS A 421 21.01 39.84 15.70
CA HIS A 421 21.04 40.72 16.89
C HIS A 421 21.53 40.02 18.17
N ALA A 422 21.96 38.75 18.09
CA ALA A 422 22.51 37.95 19.19
C ALA A 422 23.92 37.41 18.97
N ALA A 423 24.58 37.66 17.83
CA ALA A 423 25.98 37.23 17.60
C ALA A 423 26.71 38.20 16.66
N LYS A 424 27.88 38.61 17.09
CA LYS A 424 28.86 39.49 16.45
C LYS A 424 28.81 39.59 14.94
N ASP A 425 28.86 40.82 14.43
CA ASP A 425 28.98 41.27 13.04
C ASP A 425 29.56 40.25 12.05
N LEU A 426 28.67 39.66 11.21
CA LEU A 426 29.11 38.89 10.06
C LEU A 426 29.68 39.86 9.00
N HIS A 427 30.99 39.78 8.75
CA HIS A 427 31.67 40.57 7.73
C HIS A 427 32.36 39.67 6.70
N GLY A 428 32.55 40.17 5.49
CA GLY A 428 33.31 39.51 4.45
C GLY A 428 32.75 38.15 4.00
N ALA A 429 33.61 37.15 3.87
CA ALA A 429 33.30 35.84 3.33
C ALA A 429 32.17 35.08 4.12
N ALA A 430 32.04 35.33 5.43
CA ALA A 430 30.98 34.71 6.23
C ALA A 430 29.59 35.26 5.87
N LEU A 431 29.46 36.56 5.65
CA LEU A 431 28.24 37.22 5.19
C LEU A 431 27.85 36.71 3.79
N GLU A 432 28.80 36.65 2.87
CA GLU A 432 28.55 36.14 1.52
C GLU A 432 28.11 34.68 1.51
N ASN A 433 28.71 33.83 2.31
CA ASN A 433 28.27 32.44 2.48
C ASN A 433 26.85 32.36 3.03
N GLN A 434 26.47 33.23 3.96
CA GLN A 434 25.11 33.28 4.48
C GLN A 434 24.13 33.79 3.43
N ILE A 435 24.45 34.81 2.67
CA ILE A 435 23.63 35.28 1.53
C ILE A 435 23.45 34.15 0.51
N ARG A 436 24.52 33.43 0.15
CA ARG A 436 24.44 32.28 -0.76
C ARG A 436 23.52 31.20 -0.22
N LYS A 437 23.61 30.85 1.06
CA LYS A 437 22.68 29.88 1.70
C LYS A 437 21.23 30.37 1.68
N ASN A 438 21.03 31.66 1.96
CA ASN A 438 19.68 32.25 1.93
C ASN A 438 19.16 32.30 0.49
N ARG A 439 19.99 32.58 -0.53
CA ARG A 439 19.60 32.54 -1.95
C ARG A 439 19.14 31.15 -2.39
N VAL A 440 19.91 30.12 -2.07
CA VAL A 440 19.51 28.71 -2.39
C VAL A 440 18.17 28.38 -1.75
N ARG A 441 17.93 28.80 -0.50
CA ARG A 441 16.66 28.58 0.18
C ARG A 441 15.52 29.38 -0.44
N TRP A 442 15.75 30.65 -0.76
CA TRP A 442 14.78 31.51 -1.42
C TRP A 442 14.38 30.94 -2.78
N LEU A 443 15.36 30.61 -3.61
CA LEU A 443 15.14 30.03 -4.94
C LEU A 443 14.31 28.74 -4.86
N ARG A 444 14.68 27.84 -3.96
CA ARG A 444 13.91 26.60 -3.75
C ARG A 444 12.47 26.88 -3.32
N ASN A 445 12.26 27.82 -2.42
CA ASN A 445 10.91 28.17 -1.95
C ASN A 445 10.07 28.78 -3.09
N GLU A 446 10.63 29.73 -3.86
CA GLU A 446 9.93 30.38 -4.98
C GLU A 446 9.57 29.36 -6.07
N LEU A 447 10.50 28.49 -6.43
CA LEU A 447 10.24 27.43 -7.42
C LEU A 447 9.20 26.41 -6.91
N THR A 448 9.22 26.08 -5.62
CA THR A 448 8.19 25.21 -5.02
C THR A 448 6.82 25.86 -5.07
N GLU A 449 6.71 27.15 -4.70
CA GLU A 449 5.42 27.87 -4.72
C GLU A 449 4.95 28.13 -6.17
N ALA A 450 5.85 28.36 -7.11
CA ALA A 450 5.52 28.47 -8.52
C ALA A 450 4.92 27.14 -9.06
N GLY A 451 5.56 26.01 -8.77
CA GLY A 451 5.04 24.70 -9.18
C GLY A 451 3.66 24.39 -8.61
N LYS A 452 3.42 24.74 -7.35
CA LYS A 452 2.11 24.59 -6.70
C LYS A 452 1.04 25.48 -7.35
N ARG A 453 1.37 26.74 -7.67
CA ARG A 453 0.43 27.65 -8.36
C ARG A 453 0.05 27.11 -9.73
N CYS A 454 1.02 26.77 -10.58
CA CYS A 454 0.75 26.19 -11.90
C CYS A 454 -0.12 24.94 -11.82
N ALA A 455 0.21 24.01 -10.91
CA ALA A 455 -0.58 22.80 -10.72
C ALA A 455 -2.04 23.13 -10.32
N HIS A 456 -2.24 24.02 -9.34
CA HIS A 456 -3.57 24.36 -8.84
C HIS A 456 -4.43 25.10 -9.87
N GLU A 457 -3.86 26.02 -10.61
CA GLU A 457 -4.54 26.80 -11.66
C GLU A 457 -5.03 25.89 -12.78
N LEU A 458 -4.31 24.83 -13.10
CA LEU A 458 -4.66 23.87 -14.13
C LEU A 458 -5.49 22.67 -13.62
N GLY A 459 -5.76 22.58 -12.32
CA GLY A 459 -6.63 21.56 -11.73
C GLY A 459 -5.94 20.36 -11.08
N TRP A 460 -4.63 20.39 -10.88
CA TRP A 460 -3.93 19.35 -10.12
C TRP A 460 -3.72 19.73 -8.66
N PRO A 461 -3.70 18.76 -7.75
CA PRO A 461 -3.51 19.03 -6.32
C PRO A 461 -2.08 19.40 -5.94
N ASN A 462 -1.08 19.06 -6.74
CA ASN A 462 0.33 19.26 -6.47
C ASN A 462 1.19 19.19 -7.74
N THR A 463 2.44 19.64 -7.61
CA THR A 463 3.42 19.68 -8.72
C THR A 463 3.72 18.30 -9.29
N TYR A 464 3.76 17.26 -8.44
CA TYR A 464 4.05 15.88 -8.87
C TYR A 464 3.01 15.37 -9.87
N THR A 465 1.73 15.40 -9.49
CA THR A 465 0.66 14.88 -10.35
C THR A 465 0.50 15.71 -11.64
N PHE A 466 0.74 17.01 -11.56
CA PHE A 466 0.76 17.90 -12.71
C PHE A 466 1.88 17.52 -13.70
N THR A 467 3.13 17.42 -13.24
CA THR A 467 4.26 17.11 -14.13
C THR A 467 4.19 15.70 -14.72
N LYS A 468 3.62 14.73 -13.99
CA LYS A 468 3.33 13.38 -14.52
C LYS A 468 2.28 13.43 -15.64
N SER A 469 1.20 14.19 -15.45
CA SER A 469 0.16 14.35 -16.47
C SER A 469 0.66 15.10 -17.69
N LEU A 470 1.48 16.13 -17.49
CA LEU A 470 2.11 16.86 -18.59
C LEU A 470 3.00 15.94 -19.45
N ALA A 471 3.80 15.08 -18.81
CA ALA A 471 4.62 14.10 -19.51
C ALA A 471 3.76 13.09 -20.30
N GLU A 472 2.62 12.63 -19.76
CA GLU A 472 1.70 11.76 -20.47
C GLU A 472 1.11 12.43 -21.72
N SER A 473 0.71 13.71 -21.62
CA SER A 473 0.21 14.49 -22.76
C SER A 473 1.26 14.60 -23.86
N LEU A 474 2.53 14.87 -23.50
CA LEU A 474 3.64 14.93 -24.45
C LEU A 474 3.97 13.56 -25.05
N LEU A 475 3.98 12.49 -24.26
CA LEU A 475 4.15 11.11 -24.75
C LEU A 475 3.05 10.74 -25.76
N THR A 476 1.81 11.13 -25.49
CA THR A 476 0.68 10.90 -26.41
C THR A 476 0.86 11.66 -27.72
N LYS A 477 1.31 12.92 -27.61
CA LYS A 477 1.49 13.81 -28.77
C LYS A 477 2.66 13.37 -29.67
N TYR A 478 3.78 13.00 -29.03
CA TYR A 478 5.02 12.70 -29.75
C TYR A 478 5.32 11.20 -29.90
N GLY A 479 4.63 10.32 -29.21
CA GLY A 479 4.90 8.88 -29.21
C GLY A 479 3.79 8.03 -29.82
N ALA A 480 2.79 8.64 -30.50
CA ALA A 480 1.64 7.93 -31.04
C ALA A 480 1.99 6.88 -32.10
N ASP A 481 3.09 7.05 -32.79
CA ASP A 481 3.63 6.14 -33.82
C ASP A 481 4.59 5.09 -33.24
N LEU A 482 4.88 5.13 -31.95
CA LEU A 482 5.84 4.25 -31.29
C LEU A 482 5.12 3.25 -30.35
N PRO A 483 5.73 2.11 -30.06
CA PRO A 483 5.18 1.14 -29.13
C PRO A 483 5.37 1.62 -27.69
N VAL A 484 4.48 2.49 -27.23
CA VAL A 484 4.52 3.12 -25.91
C VAL A 484 3.33 2.66 -25.08
N ALA A 485 3.61 2.16 -23.87
CA ALA A 485 2.63 1.87 -22.85
C ALA A 485 2.86 2.76 -21.62
N ILE A 486 1.84 3.51 -21.21
CA ILE A 486 1.82 4.31 -20.00
C ILE A 486 1.19 3.47 -18.88
N VAL A 487 1.92 3.26 -17.80
CA VAL A 487 1.46 2.51 -16.64
C VAL A 487 1.20 3.48 -15.48
N ARG A 488 -0.04 3.47 -14.98
CA ARG A 488 -0.52 4.35 -13.91
C ARG A 488 -0.78 3.52 -12.64
N PRO A 489 0.20 3.34 -11.75
CA PRO A 489 -0.06 2.74 -10.44
C PRO A 489 -0.87 3.69 -9.55
N ALA A 490 -1.73 3.11 -8.70
CA ALA A 490 -2.35 3.81 -7.57
C ALA A 490 -1.32 4.04 -6.44
N ILE A 491 -1.73 4.10 -5.17
CA ILE A 491 -0.81 4.26 -4.04
C ILE A 491 -0.06 2.95 -3.80
N VAL A 492 1.21 2.91 -4.19
CA VAL A 492 2.05 1.71 -4.08
C VAL A 492 2.56 1.56 -2.66
N GLU A 493 2.27 0.39 -2.07
CA GLU A 493 2.58 0.11 -0.67
C GLU A 493 3.27 -1.26 -0.49
N SER A 494 3.42 -1.71 0.76
CA SER A 494 4.15 -2.92 1.14
C SER A 494 3.79 -4.14 0.28
N SER A 495 4.76 -4.99 -0.02
CA SER A 495 4.54 -6.20 -0.81
C SER A 495 3.57 -7.17 -0.13
N LEU A 496 2.74 -7.83 -0.93
CA LEU A 496 1.82 -8.88 -0.49
C LEU A 496 2.57 -10.21 -0.30
N THR A 497 3.41 -10.56 -1.24
CA THR A 497 4.13 -11.85 -1.27
C THR A 497 5.60 -11.73 -1.65
N GLN A 498 5.97 -10.95 -2.65
CA GLN A 498 7.31 -10.87 -3.23
C GLN A 498 7.93 -9.46 -3.08
N PRO A 499 9.23 -9.36 -2.78
CA PRO A 499 10.24 -10.42 -2.62
C PRO A 499 10.03 -11.25 -1.35
N PHE A 500 9.36 -10.71 -0.36
CA PHE A 500 8.81 -11.38 0.82
C PHE A 500 7.68 -10.54 1.41
N ARG A 501 6.81 -11.19 2.12
CA ARG A 501 5.60 -10.59 2.71
C ARG A 501 5.95 -9.40 3.62
N GLY A 502 5.39 -8.23 3.32
CA GLY A 502 5.62 -7.00 4.08
C GLY A 502 6.94 -6.29 3.79
N TRP A 503 7.56 -6.53 2.63
CA TRP A 503 8.65 -5.65 2.20
C TRP A 503 8.15 -4.22 2.02
N ASN A 504 8.90 -3.27 2.57
CA ASN A 504 8.68 -1.84 2.36
C ASN A 504 10.01 -1.08 2.43
N GLU A 505 10.08 0.09 1.85
CA GLU A 505 11.27 0.93 1.88
C GLU A 505 10.90 2.42 1.81
N GLY A 506 11.62 3.21 2.60
CA GLY A 506 11.41 4.65 2.64
C GLY A 506 10.15 5.08 3.38
N ILE A 507 9.73 6.31 3.16
CA ILE A 507 8.51 6.90 3.73
C ILE A 507 7.48 6.99 2.61
N ASN A 508 6.63 5.98 2.49
CA ASN A 508 5.58 5.91 1.49
C ASN A 508 4.38 6.80 1.87
N THR A 509 3.46 6.97 0.92
CA THR A 509 2.32 7.90 1.00
C THR A 509 1.45 7.67 2.24
N SER A 510 1.06 6.44 2.54
CA SER A 510 0.19 6.14 3.68
C SER A 510 0.91 6.15 5.03
N ALA A 511 2.23 6.02 5.02
CA ALA A 511 3.04 5.81 6.22
C ALA A 511 2.92 6.92 7.25
N ALA A 512 2.99 8.18 6.82
CA ALA A 512 2.92 9.33 7.72
C ALA A 512 1.55 9.45 8.40
N LEU A 513 0.46 9.23 7.66
CA LEU A 513 -0.89 9.21 8.21
C LEU A 513 -1.10 8.02 9.14
N SER A 514 -0.66 6.84 8.73
CA SER A 514 -0.73 5.64 9.56
C SER A 514 0.05 5.79 10.86
N TYR A 515 1.26 6.34 10.80
CA TYR A 515 2.04 6.68 11.99
C TYR A 515 1.28 7.63 12.92
N LEU A 516 0.72 8.70 12.36
CA LEU A 516 -0.06 9.68 13.10
C LEU A 516 -1.26 9.03 13.82
N LEU A 517 -2.01 8.16 13.13
CA LEU A 517 -3.12 7.42 13.71
C LEU A 517 -2.69 6.43 14.81
N GLY A 518 -1.44 6.00 14.82
CA GLY A 518 -0.83 5.20 15.88
C GLY A 518 -0.51 5.99 17.15
N THR A 519 -0.47 7.32 17.10
CA THR A 519 -0.23 8.20 18.26
C THR A 519 -1.52 8.49 19.04
N PHE A 520 -1.58 9.57 19.78
CA PHE A 520 -2.81 10.07 20.41
C PHE A 520 -3.68 10.92 19.48
N PHE A 521 -3.24 11.17 18.26
CA PHE A 521 -4.07 11.79 17.21
C PHE A 521 -5.14 10.81 16.74
N ARG A 522 -6.43 11.19 16.84
CA ARG A 522 -7.55 10.25 16.66
C ARG A 522 -8.64 10.75 15.71
N GLN A 523 -8.53 11.97 15.20
CA GLN A 523 -9.53 12.58 14.35
C GLN A 523 -8.91 12.90 12.98
N LEU A 524 -9.16 12.05 11.99
CA LEU A 524 -8.70 12.27 10.63
C LEU A 524 -9.83 12.92 9.80
N PRO A 525 -9.63 14.17 9.29
CA PRO A 525 -10.60 14.74 8.39
C PRO A 525 -10.62 13.96 7.07
N THR A 526 -11.77 13.40 6.74
CA THR A 526 -11.89 12.57 5.53
C THR A 526 -13.35 12.47 5.08
N ASN A 527 -13.52 12.16 3.80
CA ASN A 527 -14.75 11.63 3.27
C ASN A 527 -14.76 10.11 3.49
N GLU A 528 -15.67 9.62 4.33
CA GLU A 528 -15.75 8.21 4.71
C GLU A 528 -16.01 7.26 3.54
N ARG A 529 -16.67 7.74 2.48
CA ARG A 529 -17.03 6.95 1.30
C ARG A 529 -15.94 6.88 0.24
N LYS A 530 -15.01 7.84 0.28
CA LYS A 530 -13.88 7.87 -0.63
C LYS A 530 -13.13 6.56 -0.60
N ARG A 531 -12.82 6.01 -1.77
CA ARG A 531 -11.98 4.83 -1.90
C ARG A 531 -10.52 5.22 -1.76
N LEU A 532 -9.78 4.54 -0.90
CA LEU A 532 -8.34 4.66 -0.80
C LEU A 532 -7.74 3.58 -1.70
N ASP A 533 -7.26 4.00 -2.86
CA ASP A 533 -6.70 3.04 -3.81
C ASP A 533 -5.25 2.74 -3.48
N VAL A 534 -5.04 1.62 -2.81
CA VAL A 534 -3.73 1.08 -2.43
C VAL A 534 -3.47 -0.20 -3.20
N ILE A 535 -2.25 -0.35 -3.70
CA ILE A 535 -1.81 -1.55 -4.40
C ILE A 535 -0.46 -2.03 -3.88
N PRO A 536 -0.28 -3.34 -3.60
CA PRO A 536 1.01 -3.90 -3.22
C PRO A 536 2.05 -3.75 -4.33
N VAL A 537 3.30 -3.46 -3.97
CA VAL A 537 4.39 -3.24 -4.94
C VAL A 537 4.63 -4.44 -5.85
N ASP A 538 4.48 -5.65 -5.34
CA ASP A 538 4.62 -6.87 -6.14
C ASP A 538 3.49 -7.06 -7.16
N SER A 539 2.27 -6.59 -6.85
CA SER A 539 1.17 -6.54 -7.82
C SER A 539 1.47 -5.54 -8.94
N VAL A 540 2.07 -4.40 -8.61
CA VAL A 540 2.55 -3.43 -9.61
C VAL A 540 3.62 -4.07 -10.50
N CYS A 541 4.61 -4.75 -9.91
CA CYS A 541 5.67 -5.42 -10.67
C CYS A 541 5.14 -6.52 -11.58
N ARG A 542 4.12 -7.29 -11.15
CA ARG A 542 3.44 -8.28 -12.02
C ARG A 542 2.74 -7.61 -13.19
N GLY A 543 1.98 -6.55 -12.94
CA GLY A 543 1.35 -5.74 -13.99
C GLY A 543 2.38 -5.21 -14.99
N MET A 544 3.49 -4.65 -14.50
CA MET A 544 4.59 -4.17 -15.37
C MET A 544 5.17 -5.30 -16.23
N THR A 545 5.35 -6.50 -15.67
CA THR A 545 5.91 -7.64 -16.42
C THR A 545 4.96 -8.12 -17.51
N LEU A 546 3.65 -8.16 -17.23
CA LEU A 546 2.61 -8.45 -18.23
C LEU A 546 2.60 -7.42 -19.36
N ILE A 547 2.61 -6.15 -19.00
CA ILE A 547 2.58 -5.04 -19.96
C ILE A 547 3.88 -5.04 -20.80
N ALA A 548 5.03 -5.30 -20.15
CA ALA A 548 6.32 -5.43 -20.85
C ALA A 548 6.27 -6.53 -21.92
N ALA A 549 5.73 -7.71 -21.59
CA ALA A 549 5.53 -8.79 -22.55
C ALA A 549 4.61 -8.37 -23.71
N ALA A 550 3.49 -7.68 -23.41
CA ALA A 550 2.57 -7.19 -24.41
C ALA A 550 3.18 -6.13 -25.33
N VAL A 551 4.04 -5.25 -24.80
CA VAL A 551 4.78 -4.24 -25.62
C VAL A 551 5.76 -4.93 -26.56
N MET A 552 6.53 -5.93 -26.07
CA MET A 552 7.47 -6.69 -26.90
C MET A 552 6.76 -7.45 -28.03
N GLU A 553 5.57 -8.01 -27.74
CA GLU A 553 4.72 -8.70 -28.72
C GLU A 553 3.87 -7.75 -29.61
N ARG A 554 3.97 -6.42 -29.40
CA ARG A 554 3.15 -5.41 -30.11
C ARG A 554 1.64 -5.61 -29.95
N ARG A 555 1.20 -6.09 -28.79
CA ARG A 555 -0.20 -6.41 -28.44
C ARG A 555 -0.70 -5.57 -27.26
N HIS A 556 -0.04 -4.46 -26.98
CA HIS A 556 -0.32 -3.60 -25.84
C HIS A 556 -1.38 -2.54 -26.15
N GLU A 557 -2.10 -2.15 -25.12
CA GLU A 557 -2.88 -0.91 -25.08
C GLU A 557 -1.95 0.25 -24.67
N HIS A 558 -2.36 1.48 -24.97
CA HIS A 558 -1.53 2.65 -24.67
C HIS A 558 -1.47 3.01 -23.19
N VAL A 559 -2.54 2.71 -22.43
CA VAL A 559 -2.64 3.02 -21.00
C VAL A 559 -3.08 1.82 -20.20
N TYR A 560 -2.45 1.66 -19.05
CA TYR A 560 -2.79 0.65 -18.05
C TYR A 560 -2.86 1.27 -16.68
N GLN A 561 -3.98 1.13 -15.99
CA GLN A 561 -4.07 1.46 -14.57
C GLN A 561 -3.83 0.22 -13.72
N LEU A 562 -2.98 0.35 -12.70
CA LEU A 562 -2.74 -0.69 -11.72
C LEU A 562 -3.38 -0.22 -10.41
N ALA A 563 -4.65 -0.59 -10.22
CA ALA A 563 -5.54 -0.03 -9.22
C ALA A 563 -6.49 -1.07 -8.64
N THR A 564 -7.11 -0.74 -7.52
CA THR A 564 -8.00 -1.65 -6.77
C THR A 564 -9.40 -1.08 -6.57
N SER A 565 -9.61 0.22 -6.75
CA SER A 565 -10.82 0.93 -6.34
C SER A 565 -12.12 0.45 -7.00
N VAL A 566 -12.06 -0.04 -8.24
CA VAL A 566 -13.23 -0.62 -8.93
C VAL A 566 -13.38 -2.10 -8.61
N THR A 567 -12.29 -2.85 -8.65
CA THR A 567 -12.30 -4.31 -8.58
C THR A 567 -12.38 -4.84 -7.15
N ASN A 568 -11.68 -4.20 -6.19
CA ASN A 568 -11.62 -4.58 -4.78
C ASN A 568 -11.54 -3.33 -3.88
N PRO A 569 -12.62 -2.55 -3.76
CA PRO A 569 -12.60 -1.26 -3.08
C PRO A 569 -12.34 -1.37 -1.57
N CYS A 570 -11.51 -0.45 -1.06
CA CYS A 570 -11.33 -0.20 0.37
C CYS A 570 -11.61 1.27 0.66
N ASP A 571 -12.77 1.57 1.28
CA ASP A 571 -13.13 2.95 1.62
C ASP A 571 -12.30 3.50 2.78
N MET A 572 -12.27 4.84 2.91
CA MET A 572 -11.49 5.52 3.95
C MET A 572 -11.94 5.14 5.36
N ARG A 573 -13.24 4.91 5.58
CA ARG A 573 -13.76 4.45 6.86
C ARG A 573 -13.15 3.11 7.25
N ARG A 574 -13.14 2.15 6.31
CA ARG A 574 -12.54 0.81 6.53
C ARG A 574 -11.03 0.89 6.71
N SER A 575 -10.33 1.68 5.90
CA SER A 575 -8.87 1.85 5.99
C SER A 575 -8.43 2.43 7.33
N ILE A 576 -9.14 3.44 7.85
CA ILE A 576 -8.89 4.02 9.17
C ILE A 576 -9.17 3.00 10.27
N GLU A 577 -10.25 2.23 10.15
CA GLU A 577 -10.57 1.18 11.11
C GLU A 577 -9.51 0.08 11.11
N LEU A 578 -9.12 -0.45 9.97
CA LEU A 578 -8.07 -1.47 9.83
C LEU A 578 -6.73 -0.97 10.39
N THR A 579 -6.36 0.28 10.12
CA THR A 579 -5.18 0.92 10.72
C THR A 579 -5.26 0.95 12.23
N SER A 580 -6.40 1.36 12.79
CA SER A 580 -6.61 1.37 14.23
C SER A 580 -6.56 -0.03 14.85
N LEU A 581 -7.12 -1.03 14.16
CA LEU A 581 -7.09 -2.43 14.61
C LEU A 581 -5.67 -3.01 14.57
N ALA A 582 -4.89 -2.70 13.55
CA ALA A 582 -3.49 -3.10 13.47
C ALA A 582 -2.64 -2.49 14.60
N HIS A 583 -2.83 -1.19 14.89
CA HIS A 583 -2.21 -0.54 16.04
C HIS A 583 -2.66 -1.14 17.36
N ARG A 584 -3.96 -1.44 17.50
CA ARG A 584 -4.51 -2.12 18.66
C ARG A 584 -3.83 -3.47 18.88
N LYS A 585 -3.73 -4.30 17.84
CA LYS A 585 -3.06 -5.61 17.90
C LYS A 585 -1.62 -5.48 18.42
N HIS A 586 -0.88 -4.51 17.90
CA HIS A 586 0.48 -4.24 18.33
C HIS A 586 0.56 -3.81 19.80
N TYR A 587 -0.22 -2.80 20.22
CA TYR A 587 -0.17 -2.29 21.59
C TYR A 587 -0.70 -3.31 22.60
N ARG A 588 -1.56 -4.24 22.19
CA ARG A 588 -2.03 -5.32 23.06
C ARG A 588 -0.93 -6.27 23.47
N ALA A 589 0.09 -6.45 22.65
CA ALA A 589 1.25 -7.29 22.94
C ALA A 589 2.32 -6.60 23.81
N LEU A 590 2.18 -5.29 24.08
CA LEU A 590 3.12 -4.50 24.84
C LEU A 590 2.58 -4.20 26.24
N GLU A 591 3.49 -4.10 27.22
CA GLU A 591 3.19 -3.75 28.60
C GLU A 591 3.43 -2.26 28.84
N GLY A 592 2.65 -1.66 29.74
CA GLY A 592 2.81 -0.27 30.17
C GLY A 592 1.53 0.56 30.05
N MET A 593 1.46 1.63 30.87
CA MET A 593 0.28 2.50 30.95
C MET A 593 0.00 3.23 29.63
N GLU A 594 1.04 3.63 28.91
CA GLU A 594 0.90 4.30 27.61
C GLU A 594 0.18 3.41 26.60
N TYR A 595 0.60 2.16 26.47
CA TYR A 595 -0.02 1.19 25.56
C TYR A 595 -1.44 0.84 25.97
N TRP A 596 -1.69 0.72 27.29
CA TRP A 596 -3.03 0.53 27.82
C TRP A 596 -3.98 1.70 27.51
N LEU A 597 -3.48 2.94 27.53
CA LEU A 597 -4.25 4.11 27.06
C LEU A 597 -4.48 4.04 25.54
N ARG A 598 -3.44 3.81 24.74
CA ARG A 598 -3.54 3.75 23.29
C ARG A 598 -4.51 2.69 22.77
N LEU A 599 -4.63 1.56 23.46
CA LEU A 599 -5.63 0.52 23.18
C LEU A 599 -7.09 0.99 23.26
N ARG A 600 -7.37 2.08 23.97
CA ARG A 600 -8.73 2.57 24.25
C ARG A 600 -9.18 3.68 23.34
N PHE A 601 -8.29 4.21 22.55
CA PHE A 601 -8.58 5.29 21.63
C PHE A 601 -8.40 4.78 20.20
N ASP A 602 -9.51 4.66 19.47
CA ASP A 602 -9.48 4.39 18.03
C ASP A 602 -9.44 5.69 17.24
N ALA A 603 -8.81 5.67 16.08
CA ALA A 603 -8.95 6.75 15.12
C ALA A 603 -10.36 6.74 14.54
N ILE A 604 -10.89 7.91 14.30
CA ILE A 604 -12.23 8.10 13.74
C ILE A 604 -12.18 9.06 12.56
N PRO A 605 -12.91 8.75 11.49
CA PRO A 605 -13.16 9.74 10.44
C PRO A 605 -14.02 10.88 11.00
N VAL A 606 -13.73 12.11 10.59
CA VAL A 606 -14.49 13.31 10.97
C VAL A 606 -14.60 14.26 9.78
N SER A 607 -15.61 15.13 9.79
CA SER A 607 -15.67 16.20 8.79
C SER A 607 -14.56 17.25 9.00
N LYS A 608 -14.24 18.00 7.97
CA LYS A 608 -13.22 19.07 8.04
C LYS A 608 -13.59 20.12 9.10
N GLU A 609 -14.88 20.47 9.23
CA GLU A 609 -15.38 21.44 10.21
C GLU A 609 -15.17 20.93 11.65
N ARG A 610 -15.44 19.64 11.88
CA ARG A 610 -15.20 19.03 13.20
C ARG A 610 -13.72 18.96 13.54
N TYR A 611 -12.88 18.61 12.57
CA TYR A 611 -11.43 18.62 12.72
C TYR A 611 -10.93 20.02 13.11
N ASN A 612 -11.36 21.06 12.40
CA ASN A 612 -10.96 22.43 12.66
C ASN A 612 -11.40 22.92 14.05
N ARG A 613 -12.59 22.49 14.53
CA ARG A 613 -13.13 22.91 15.83
C ARG A 613 -12.61 22.13 17.02
N MET A 614 -12.17 20.87 16.86
CA MET A 614 -11.92 19.95 17.99
C MET A 614 -10.55 19.24 17.94
N SER A 615 -9.73 19.50 16.92
CA SER A 615 -8.44 18.80 16.74
C SER A 615 -7.26 19.78 16.70
N ALA A 616 -6.21 19.48 15.97
CA ALA A 616 -4.95 20.23 15.95
C ALA A 616 -5.12 21.76 15.76
N PRO A 617 -5.96 22.25 14.84
CA PRO A 617 -6.14 23.70 14.67
C PRO A 617 -6.71 24.40 15.91
N ALA A 618 -7.72 23.81 16.54
CA ALA A 618 -8.33 24.38 17.76
C ALA A 618 -7.34 24.34 18.94
N GLN A 619 -6.64 23.22 19.12
CA GLN A 619 -5.63 23.07 20.16
C GLN A 619 -4.50 24.09 19.99
N ARG A 620 -4.06 24.30 18.75
CA ARG A 620 -3.05 25.30 18.41
C ARG A 620 -3.51 26.72 18.69
N ALA A 621 -4.76 27.06 18.36
CA ALA A 621 -5.35 28.36 18.68
C ALA A 621 -5.37 28.61 20.19
N ILE A 622 -5.72 27.60 20.98
CA ILE A 622 -5.70 27.67 22.45
C ILE A 622 -4.27 27.91 22.95
N ILE A 623 -3.30 27.11 22.47
CA ILE A 623 -1.88 27.28 22.87
C ILE A 623 -1.38 28.67 22.54
N LYS A 624 -1.67 29.21 21.34
CA LYS A 624 -1.28 30.57 20.97
C LYS A 624 -1.95 31.63 21.84
N SER A 625 -3.20 31.43 22.24
CA SER A 625 -3.88 32.33 23.16
C SER A 625 -3.23 32.31 24.56
N ILE A 626 -2.89 31.11 25.09
CA ILE A 626 -2.17 30.96 26.35
C ILE A 626 -0.79 31.61 26.26
N GLN A 627 -0.08 31.43 25.14
CA GLN A 627 1.24 32.05 24.93
C GLN A 627 1.17 33.58 24.90
N ARG A 628 0.12 34.17 24.32
CA ARG A 628 -0.08 35.63 24.34
C ARG A 628 -0.29 36.14 25.74
N VAL A 629 -1.14 35.45 26.55
CA VAL A 629 -1.37 35.82 27.95
C VAL A 629 -0.12 35.59 28.80
N ALA A 630 0.58 34.48 28.58
CA ALA A 630 1.81 34.13 29.30
C ALA A 630 3.03 35.00 28.90
N ALA A 631 2.94 35.74 27.77
CA ALA A 631 4.01 36.67 27.37
C ALA A 631 4.23 37.81 28.39
N SER A 632 3.20 38.09 29.19
CA SER A 632 3.26 39.09 30.29
C SER A 632 3.72 38.47 31.62
N LEU A 633 4.02 37.19 31.70
CA LEU A 633 4.41 36.51 32.95
C LEU A 633 5.80 35.83 32.80
N PRO A 634 6.60 35.73 33.87
CA PRO A 634 7.98 35.21 33.81
C PRO A 634 8.07 33.66 33.74
N PHE A 635 7.15 32.99 33.04
CA PHE A 635 7.17 31.52 32.91
C PHE A 635 8.06 31.01 31.78
N LYS A 636 8.71 29.85 31.98
CA LYS A 636 9.52 29.16 30.96
C LYS A 636 8.66 28.75 29.77
N LYS A 637 8.90 29.38 28.61
CA LYS A 637 8.12 29.25 27.35
C LYS A 637 8.31 27.91 26.59
N THR A 638 9.19 27.03 27.04
CA THR A 638 9.72 25.90 26.27
C THR A 638 8.72 24.76 25.95
N PRO A 639 7.85 24.29 26.86
CA PRO A 639 6.95 23.17 26.56
C PRO A 639 5.84 23.52 25.57
N LEU A 640 5.24 24.72 25.72
CA LEU A 640 4.15 25.18 24.83
C LEU A 640 4.63 25.46 23.40
N ALA A 641 5.85 25.97 23.22
CA ALA A 641 6.42 26.19 21.93
C ALA A 641 6.72 24.86 21.19
N LYS A 642 7.12 23.81 21.94
CA LYS A 642 7.33 22.47 21.38
C LYS A 642 6.00 21.84 20.96
N ALA A 643 4.95 22.01 21.76
CA ALA A 643 3.61 21.53 21.48
C ALA A 643 3.01 22.24 20.23
N ASP A 644 3.14 23.56 20.11
CA ASP A 644 2.68 24.33 18.95
C ASP A 644 3.36 23.85 17.66
N ARG A 645 4.70 23.68 17.66
CA ARG A 645 5.42 23.14 16.50
C ARG A 645 5.01 21.73 16.13
N SER A 646 4.70 20.90 17.11
CA SER A 646 4.23 19.53 16.87
C SER A 646 2.86 19.53 16.19
N LEU A 647 1.93 20.36 16.67
CA LEU A 647 0.60 20.51 16.06
C LEU A 647 0.67 21.15 14.67
N GLU A 648 1.59 22.11 14.45
CA GLU A 648 1.83 22.68 13.13
C GLU A 648 2.28 21.63 12.10
N LYS A 649 3.14 20.70 12.52
CA LYS A 649 3.54 19.57 11.65
C LYS A 649 2.34 18.68 11.30
N VAL A 650 1.45 18.43 12.26
CA VAL A 650 0.23 17.67 12.02
C VAL A 650 -0.69 18.40 11.03
N GLU A 651 -0.90 19.70 11.20
CA GLU A 651 -1.71 20.51 10.26
C GLU A 651 -1.15 20.45 8.85
N LYS A 652 0.15 20.71 8.67
CA LYS A 652 0.83 20.64 7.37
C LYS A 652 0.76 19.25 6.74
N LEU A 653 0.85 18.20 7.56
CA LEU A 653 0.70 16.84 7.07
C LEU A 653 -0.73 16.58 6.57
N ILE A 654 -1.73 17.00 7.32
CA ILE A 654 -3.13 16.87 6.91
C ILE A 654 -3.42 17.65 5.62
N GLU A 655 -2.94 18.89 5.52
CA GLU A 655 -3.05 19.71 4.30
C GLU A 655 -2.43 19.04 3.07
N LEU A 656 -1.24 18.44 3.25
CA LEU A 656 -0.54 17.74 2.17
C LEU A 656 -1.33 16.54 1.64
N PHE A 657 -2.01 15.81 2.53
CA PHE A 657 -2.77 14.61 2.16
C PHE A 657 -4.26 14.88 1.91
N GLU A 658 -4.76 16.09 2.17
CA GLU A 658 -6.17 16.44 2.00
C GLU A 658 -6.75 16.08 0.63
N PRO A 659 -6.05 16.29 -0.51
CA PRO A 659 -6.53 15.88 -1.82
C PRO A 659 -6.81 14.38 -1.94
N PHE A 660 -6.04 13.56 -1.23
CA PHE A 660 -6.11 12.11 -1.31
C PHE A 660 -7.07 11.49 -0.29
N ILE A 661 -7.36 12.17 0.83
CA ILE A 661 -8.18 11.63 1.92
C ILE A 661 -9.56 12.28 2.04
N LEU A 662 -9.74 13.48 1.51
CA LEU A 662 -10.97 14.27 1.68
C LEU A 662 -11.60 14.69 0.36
N LEU A 663 -10.78 15.21 -0.57
CA LEU A 663 -11.26 15.72 -1.86
C LEU A 663 -11.22 14.58 -2.91
N ASN A 664 -11.97 14.74 -4.00
CA ASN A 664 -11.96 13.90 -5.20
C ASN A 664 -12.21 12.40 -4.94
N GLU A 665 -13.32 11.89 -5.39
CA GLU A 665 -13.69 10.47 -5.29
C GLU A 665 -13.34 9.75 -6.60
N HIS A 666 -12.10 9.22 -6.72
CA HIS A 666 -11.66 8.51 -7.90
C HIS A 666 -12.06 7.03 -7.86
N ASP A 667 -12.53 6.52 -8.98
CA ASP A 667 -12.79 5.10 -9.25
C ASP A 667 -11.92 4.68 -10.45
N PHE A 668 -10.67 4.30 -10.19
CA PHE A 668 -9.72 3.92 -11.22
C PHE A 668 -10.05 2.54 -11.82
N VAL A 669 -10.22 2.50 -13.14
CA VAL A 669 -10.49 1.28 -13.89
C VAL A 669 -9.18 0.59 -14.27
N ALA A 670 -9.07 -0.72 -14.10
CA ALA A 670 -7.87 -1.51 -14.42
C ALA A 670 -8.19 -2.66 -15.39
N GLU A 671 -9.09 -2.42 -16.36
CA GLU A 671 -9.57 -3.43 -17.28
C GLU A 671 -8.49 -3.91 -18.27
N ASN A 672 -7.60 -3.03 -18.71
CA ASN A 672 -6.60 -3.37 -19.72
C ASN A 672 -5.56 -4.37 -19.18
N VAL A 673 -5.08 -4.19 -17.94
CA VAL A 673 -4.17 -5.18 -17.33
C VAL A 673 -4.89 -6.48 -16.98
N GLU A 674 -6.17 -6.42 -16.59
CA GLU A 674 -7.00 -7.61 -16.35
C GLU A 674 -7.16 -8.41 -17.66
N LYS A 675 -7.40 -7.77 -18.81
CA LYS A 675 -7.46 -8.43 -20.13
C LYS A 675 -6.16 -9.20 -20.44
N LEU A 676 -4.99 -8.58 -20.21
CA LEU A 676 -3.70 -9.27 -20.38
C LEU A 676 -3.56 -10.46 -19.43
N SER A 677 -3.99 -10.32 -18.16
CA SER A 677 -3.97 -11.39 -17.19
C SER A 677 -4.87 -12.57 -17.59
N TYR A 678 -6.04 -12.32 -18.18
CA TYR A 678 -6.91 -13.36 -18.72
C TYR A 678 -6.30 -14.06 -19.95
N ALA A 679 -5.59 -13.33 -20.81
CA ALA A 679 -4.93 -13.87 -21.97
C ALA A 679 -3.70 -14.72 -21.67
N LEU A 680 -3.17 -14.73 -20.43
CA LEU A 680 -2.03 -15.55 -20.03
C LEU A 680 -2.30 -17.05 -20.23
N VAL A 681 -1.28 -17.75 -20.69
CA VAL A 681 -1.26 -19.22 -20.68
C VAL A 681 -1.48 -19.73 -19.26
N PRO A 682 -2.24 -20.83 -19.06
CA PRO A 682 -2.65 -21.31 -17.74
C PRO A 682 -1.48 -21.53 -16.76
N GLU A 683 -0.35 -22.01 -17.26
CA GLU A 683 0.85 -22.36 -16.47
C GLU A 683 1.52 -21.12 -15.86
N GLU A 684 1.30 -19.94 -16.45
CA GLU A 684 1.92 -18.69 -16.04
C GLU A 684 1.00 -17.82 -15.17
N LYS A 685 -0.31 -18.13 -15.10
CA LYS A 685 -1.29 -17.32 -14.37
C LYS A 685 -0.96 -17.14 -12.89
N GLN A 686 -0.46 -18.20 -12.23
CA GLN A 686 -0.11 -18.12 -10.82
C GLN A 686 1.06 -17.17 -10.57
N LEU A 687 2.04 -17.12 -11.46
CA LEU A 687 3.28 -16.38 -11.29
C LEU A 687 3.17 -14.93 -11.78
N PHE A 688 2.60 -14.73 -12.96
CA PHE A 688 2.55 -13.43 -13.63
C PHE A 688 1.14 -12.79 -13.66
N GLY A 689 0.09 -13.53 -13.28
CA GLY A 689 -1.27 -13.00 -13.32
C GLY A 689 -1.46 -11.79 -12.41
N TYR A 690 -2.09 -10.75 -12.95
CA TYR A 690 -2.56 -9.60 -12.18
C TYR A 690 -3.98 -9.90 -11.66
N ASP A 691 -4.15 -9.88 -10.36
CA ASP A 691 -5.45 -10.10 -9.71
C ASP A 691 -5.56 -9.23 -8.46
N ALA A 692 -6.21 -8.08 -8.59
CA ALA A 692 -6.48 -7.20 -7.46
C ALA A 692 -7.53 -7.78 -6.48
N LYS A 693 -8.35 -8.76 -6.92
CA LYS A 693 -9.38 -9.42 -6.08
C LYS A 693 -8.78 -10.32 -5.02
N CYS A 694 -7.56 -10.82 -5.23
CA CYS A 694 -6.87 -11.70 -4.29
C CYS A 694 -6.43 -11.00 -2.99
N ILE A 695 -6.48 -9.66 -2.93
CA ILE A 695 -6.05 -8.90 -1.76
C ILE A 695 -7.13 -8.96 -0.68
N ASP A 696 -6.88 -9.73 0.37
CA ASP A 696 -7.68 -9.66 1.60
C ASP A 696 -7.23 -8.43 2.41
N TRP A 697 -8.04 -7.37 2.40
CA TRP A 697 -7.72 -6.13 3.09
C TRP A 697 -7.50 -6.27 4.58
N TRP A 698 -8.21 -7.19 5.26
CA TRP A 698 -8.01 -7.44 6.67
C TRP A 698 -6.61 -8.02 6.94
N ASP A 699 -6.25 -9.09 6.21
CA ASP A 699 -4.93 -9.73 6.34
C ASP A 699 -3.82 -8.77 5.90
N TYR A 700 -4.01 -8.11 4.76
CA TYR A 700 -3.03 -7.17 4.22
C TYR A 700 -2.75 -6.03 5.19
N TRP A 701 -3.78 -5.38 5.73
CA TRP A 701 -3.60 -4.22 6.62
C TRP A 701 -3.07 -4.59 7.99
N ILE A 702 -3.63 -5.64 8.60
CA ILE A 702 -3.35 -5.99 10.01
C ILE A 702 -2.10 -6.85 10.16
N ASN A 703 -1.82 -7.74 9.21
CA ASN A 703 -0.74 -8.71 9.33
C ASN A 703 0.46 -8.40 8.43
N ILE A 704 0.30 -7.55 7.41
CA ILE A 704 1.36 -7.26 6.44
C ILE A 704 1.75 -5.78 6.49
N HIS A 705 0.86 -4.90 6.02
CA HIS A 705 1.19 -3.52 5.71
C HIS A 705 1.55 -2.69 6.95
N ILE A 706 0.71 -2.63 7.99
CA ILE A 706 1.03 -1.84 9.18
C ILE A 706 2.22 -2.41 9.97
N PRO A 707 2.38 -3.73 10.14
CA PRO A 707 3.62 -4.30 10.67
C PRO A 707 4.86 -3.95 9.82
N ALA A 708 4.74 -3.95 8.50
CA ALA A 708 5.82 -3.54 7.60
C ALA A 708 6.21 -2.07 7.80
N LEU A 709 5.24 -1.16 7.86
CA LEU A 709 5.51 0.25 8.16
C LEU A 709 6.21 0.44 9.51
N ARG A 710 5.81 -0.32 10.52
CA ARG A 710 6.46 -0.30 11.84
C ARG A 710 7.92 -0.75 11.79
N LYS A 711 8.23 -1.73 10.96
CA LYS A 711 9.58 -2.27 10.81
C LYS A 711 10.47 -1.36 9.95
N TRP A 712 9.97 -0.90 8.81
CA TRP A 712 10.79 -0.28 7.77
C TRP A 712 10.68 1.24 7.71
N THR A 713 9.56 1.83 8.13
CA THR A 713 9.25 3.24 7.89
C THR A 713 9.17 4.08 9.17
N TYR A 714 8.50 3.59 10.21
CA TYR A 714 8.34 4.38 11.44
C TYR A 714 9.66 4.76 12.11
N PRO A 715 10.70 3.88 12.16
CA PRO A 715 12.01 4.31 12.66
C PRO A 715 12.56 5.51 11.89
N LEU A 716 12.39 5.56 10.56
CA LEU A 716 12.86 6.68 9.73
C LEU A 716 12.10 7.97 10.06
N ILE A 717 10.78 7.90 10.26
CA ILE A 717 9.96 9.05 10.68
C ILE A 717 10.42 9.59 12.04
N GLU A 718 10.83 8.69 12.93
CA GLU A 718 11.33 9.01 14.29
C GLU A 718 12.81 9.42 14.30
N GLY A 719 13.50 9.40 13.16
CA GLY A 719 14.93 9.68 13.04
C GLY A 719 15.82 8.61 13.69
N ARG A 720 15.30 7.38 13.82
CA ARG A 720 16.04 6.22 14.33
C ARG A 720 16.60 5.38 13.17
N PRO A 721 17.78 4.76 13.32
CA PRO A 721 18.27 3.81 12.33
C PRO A 721 17.34 2.58 12.25
N LEU A 722 17.30 1.97 11.09
CA LEU A 722 16.69 0.64 10.94
C LEU A 722 17.50 -0.39 11.72
N GLU A 723 16.84 -1.46 12.17
CA GLU A 723 17.51 -2.58 12.82
C GLU A 723 18.60 -3.17 11.92
N ALA A 724 19.78 -3.43 12.51
CA ALA A 724 20.88 -4.05 11.78
C ALA A 724 20.46 -5.43 11.27
N ARG A 725 20.74 -5.70 10.02
CA ARG A 725 20.43 -7.00 9.44
C ARG A 725 21.42 -8.05 9.96
N PRO A 726 20.95 -9.29 10.25
CA PRO A 726 21.87 -10.40 10.47
C PRO A 726 22.71 -10.64 9.22
N ALA A 727 23.98 -11.02 9.40
CA ALA A 727 24.85 -11.40 8.29
C ALA A 727 24.18 -12.54 7.49
N ARG A 728 24.24 -12.45 6.15
CA ARG A 728 23.73 -13.51 5.28
C ARG A 728 24.52 -14.81 5.51
N ASN A 729 23.83 -15.90 5.84
CA ASN A 729 24.45 -17.21 5.97
C ASN A 729 24.57 -17.88 4.58
N LEU A 730 25.64 -17.57 3.86
CA LEU A 730 25.89 -18.10 2.52
C LEU A 730 26.14 -19.61 2.48
N GLN A 731 26.59 -20.23 3.59
CA GLN A 731 26.78 -21.67 3.68
C GLN A 731 25.46 -22.44 3.70
N ALA A 732 24.48 -21.97 4.48
CA ALA A 732 23.15 -22.58 4.52
C ALA A 732 22.42 -22.45 3.16
N ALA A 733 22.69 -21.40 2.40
CA ALA A 733 22.13 -21.23 1.06
C ALA A 733 22.68 -22.24 0.04
N ASP A 734 23.97 -22.57 0.12
CA ASP A 734 24.59 -23.60 -0.75
C ASP A 734 24.02 -24.99 -0.47
N ASP A 735 23.73 -25.31 0.80
CA ASP A 735 23.13 -26.59 1.20
C ASP A 735 21.70 -26.74 0.67
N VAL A 736 20.88 -25.68 0.78
CA VAL A 736 19.50 -25.64 0.24
C VAL A 736 19.49 -25.69 -1.29
N ALA A 737 20.40 -24.99 -1.96
CA ALA A 737 20.54 -25.05 -3.42
C ALA A 737 20.97 -26.46 -3.90
N ALA A 738 21.87 -27.10 -3.18
CA ALA A 738 22.30 -28.46 -3.48
C ALA A 738 21.19 -29.51 -3.26
N GLU A 739 20.33 -29.30 -2.26
CA GLU A 739 19.23 -30.19 -1.94
C GLU A 739 18.06 -30.01 -2.95
N THR A 740 17.79 -28.76 -3.39
CA THR A 740 16.78 -28.47 -4.43
C THR A 740 17.16 -29.05 -5.79
N VAL A 741 18.45 -29.08 -6.12
CA VAL A 741 18.98 -29.72 -7.32
C VAL A 741 18.91 -31.28 -7.21
N ARG A 742 19.04 -31.82 -6.02
CA ARG A 742 18.92 -33.27 -5.78
C ARG A 742 17.50 -33.80 -5.72
N THR A 743 16.54 -32.95 -5.30
CA THR A 743 15.14 -33.37 -5.05
C THR A 743 14.17 -32.96 -6.15
N GLY A 744 14.60 -32.41 -7.26
CA GLY A 744 13.89 -32.11 -8.53
C GLY A 744 12.37 -32.28 -8.60
N THR A 745 11.64 -32.11 -7.52
CA THR A 745 10.16 -32.06 -7.45
C THR A 745 9.65 -31.50 -6.13
N ASN A 746 8.64 -30.64 -6.22
CA ASN A 746 7.67 -30.25 -5.20
C ASN A 746 7.99 -29.07 -4.28
N GLY A 747 7.11 -28.09 -4.40
CA GLY A 747 7.01 -26.86 -3.66
C GLY A 747 7.19 -27.01 -2.13
N ALA A 748 8.23 -26.38 -1.63
CA ALA A 748 8.46 -26.24 -0.21
C ALA A 748 7.63 -25.07 0.33
N THR A 749 6.66 -25.38 1.18
CA THR A 749 5.99 -24.41 2.03
C THR A 749 6.94 -23.95 3.14
N TRP A 750 7.38 -22.72 3.08
CA TRP A 750 8.20 -22.13 4.14
C TRP A 750 7.35 -21.86 5.40
N ARG A 751 7.74 -22.49 6.50
CA ARG A 751 7.26 -22.12 7.85
C ARG A 751 8.25 -21.13 8.44
N TYR A 752 7.78 -19.94 8.73
CA TYR A 752 8.49 -19.00 9.61
C TYR A 752 7.95 -19.14 11.04
N SER A 753 8.86 -19.38 11.97
CA SER A 753 8.65 -19.31 13.41
C SER A 753 8.41 -17.86 13.86
#